data_b8672586124defbb6ff2172a6e6a7e09
#
_entry.id   b8672586124defbb6ff2172a6e6a7e09
#
_cell.length_a   1.000
_cell.length_b   1.000
_cell.length_c   1.000
_cell.angle_alpha   90.00
_cell.angle_beta   90.00
_cell.angle_gamma   90.00
#
_symmetry.space_group_name_H-M   'P 1'
#
loop_
_entity.id
_entity.type
_entity.pdbx_description
1 polymer ?
#
loop_
_entity_poly.entity_id
_entity_poly.type
_entity_poly.pdbx_seq_one_letter_code
_entity_poly.pdbx_strand_id
1 'polypeptide(L)'
;MPTYPVPVLIWKNPGGFFTGSLVEFTDHAAVAPSKRQVLEQLRSLLEWRYQQEPHKPPPSLRDPELLRYRIPVRPVYKDERTRRFAPIPEPVDMWVWCVLAQERSSQAIASLPALNLRIELTSPSEAQRMVTHLVQREFELCSPQELSRLAAPERAVLETIHLNHREELADRREKIDTPELLRVADPLGQAGVRALYGRAWERDDEVQGLVDPLKSRHGNWLLVGPAGSGKTTVLVGAVRTVERQAANQRLFWQTSAGRVIAGMRYLGQTELRMERLIAELERLEGTLCVANLLEFITSNGDEVTGSLAAFCQPYVERGRLRMVAEVTVEELETCRRLMPGFLDLFQVRMLKPLETAQAERLLQQVALSEAPPQRLRVEPQAVADTIRLFHRFLPYQALPGEAVIFWRGLIAQALRSRDRELTRDRVLRGFLERTGLPEQFLRDELPLSWETIRGQFADRVVGQSTPCDVVADVVVRFKAAMNDPQRPLATLLFCGPTGVGKTELAKTLARGLFGASAENPDPSQAATDRQARLLRLDMSEYSGPWAADRLLFQANGQPSEFIRQIRRQPFTVVLFDEIEKAHPSVYDVLMTVFDEGRLSDRFGRVTWFRSAVLVMTSNLGTVTQGSVGFGGAETGRTGHQAVAVRQHFRPEFFNRIDRVVVFDPLPVAAIREITRKELRRVAQRDGVRRWGLELSWSEELVEHLAQAGLDPLYGARPLQRTIETRVVAPLATWLLRNPPSGPCRVHCDLRDGAVVFAKPTA
;
A
#
# COMPACT_ATOMS: atom_id res chain seq x y z
N MET A 1 -34.36 10.62 28.63
CA MET A 1 -33.73 10.34 27.34
C MET A 1 -34.65 9.39 26.61
N PRO A 2 -34.98 9.61 25.34
CA PRO A 2 -35.74 8.63 24.58
C PRO A 2 -34.96 7.33 24.46
N THR A 3 -35.66 6.22 24.65
CA THR A 3 -35.11 4.89 24.64
C THR A 3 -35.60 4.17 23.39
N TYR A 4 -34.68 3.65 22.58
CA TYR A 4 -34.99 2.98 21.33
C TYR A 4 -34.77 1.47 21.47
N PRO A 5 -35.75 0.64 21.14
CA PRO A 5 -35.59 -0.80 21.13
C PRO A 5 -34.78 -1.24 19.88
N VAL A 6 -33.74 -2.04 20.08
CA VAL A 6 -32.91 -2.60 19.03
C VAL A 6 -33.00 -4.12 19.10
N PRO A 7 -33.57 -4.78 18.09
CA PRO A 7 -33.66 -6.24 18.07
C PRO A 7 -32.31 -6.89 17.81
N VAL A 8 -32.05 -7.97 18.55
CA VAL A 8 -30.83 -8.78 18.51
C VAL A 8 -31.20 -10.25 18.33
N LEU A 9 -30.62 -10.90 17.34
CA LEU A 9 -30.73 -12.34 17.18
C LEU A 9 -29.62 -13.03 17.97
N ILE A 10 -29.95 -13.93 18.88
CA ILE A 10 -29.02 -14.67 19.72
C ILE A 10 -29.17 -16.17 19.50
N TRP A 11 -28.07 -16.87 19.37
CA TRP A 11 -28.02 -18.34 19.28
C TRP A 11 -26.83 -18.91 20.02
N LYS A 12 -26.94 -20.20 20.35
CA LYS A 12 -25.89 -20.96 21.03
C LYS A 12 -25.09 -21.76 20.02
N ASN A 13 -23.78 -21.62 20.03
CA ASN A 13 -22.87 -22.38 19.16
C ASN A 13 -22.60 -23.78 19.71
N PRO A 14 -22.15 -24.75 18.89
CA PRO A 14 -21.79 -26.10 19.36
C PRO A 14 -20.72 -26.11 20.46
N GLY A 15 -19.85 -25.11 20.53
CA GLY A 15 -18.85 -24.92 21.59
C GLY A 15 -19.37 -24.35 22.91
N GLY A 16 -20.69 -24.18 23.07
CA GLY A 16 -21.28 -23.73 24.30
C GLY A 16 -21.40 -22.21 24.49
N PHE A 17 -20.72 -21.42 23.63
CA PHE A 17 -20.81 -19.96 23.63
C PHE A 17 -22.09 -19.47 22.95
N PHE A 18 -22.48 -18.25 23.32
CA PHE A 18 -23.59 -17.55 22.66
C PHE A 18 -23.02 -16.53 21.67
N THR A 19 -23.61 -16.48 20.48
CA THR A 19 -23.39 -15.42 19.50
C THR A 19 -24.63 -14.58 19.40
N GLY A 20 -24.48 -13.27 19.36
CA GLY A 20 -25.56 -12.32 19.07
C GLY A 20 -25.19 -11.40 17.94
N SER A 21 -26.13 -11.09 17.08
CA SER A 21 -25.97 -10.13 15.99
C SER A 21 -27.13 -9.13 16.00
N LEU A 22 -26.81 -7.87 15.74
CA LEU A 22 -27.81 -6.82 15.60
C LEU A 22 -28.62 -7.04 14.32
N VAL A 23 -29.95 -6.93 14.39
CA VAL A 23 -30.80 -7.14 13.21
C VAL A 23 -30.70 -5.99 12.23
N GLU A 24 -30.57 -4.77 12.73
CA GLU A 24 -30.49 -3.56 11.92
C GLU A 24 -29.06 -3.34 11.37
N PHE A 25 -28.02 -3.80 12.08
CA PHE A 25 -26.62 -3.66 11.78
C PHE A 25 -25.96 -5.04 11.73
N THR A 26 -26.22 -5.79 10.67
CA THR A 26 -25.83 -7.20 10.53
C THR A 26 -24.32 -7.45 10.52
N ASP A 27 -23.52 -6.40 10.31
CA ASP A 27 -22.06 -6.37 10.40
C ASP A 27 -21.53 -6.38 11.85
N HIS A 28 -22.43 -6.24 12.84
CA HIS A 28 -22.08 -6.17 14.27
C HIS A 28 -22.56 -7.41 15.01
N ALA A 29 -21.59 -8.22 15.43
CA ALA A 29 -21.83 -9.42 16.21
C ALA A 29 -20.93 -9.49 17.45
N ALA A 30 -21.39 -10.18 18.49
CA ALA A 30 -20.63 -10.45 19.70
C ALA A 30 -20.71 -11.92 20.07
N VAL A 31 -19.65 -12.46 20.67
CA VAL A 31 -19.57 -13.85 21.15
C VAL A 31 -19.14 -13.86 22.61
N ALA A 32 -19.91 -14.49 23.48
CA ALA A 32 -19.62 -14.57 24.91
C ALA A 32 -20.13 -15.89 25.54
N PRO A 33 -19.64 -16.27 26.75
CA PRO A 33 -20.11 -17.47 27.47
C PRO A 33 -21.56 -17.44 27.89
N SER A 34 -22.18 -16.26 27.99
CA SER A 34 -23.57 -16.13 28.42
C SER A 34 -24.34 -15.12 27.55
N LYS A 35 -25.67 -15.32 27.43
CA LYS A 35 -26.56 -14.37 26.73
C LYS A 35 -26.44 -12.95 27.27
N ARG A 36 -26.34 -12.80 28.59
CA ARG A 36 -26.25 -11.50 29.25
C ARG A 36 -25.01 -10.73 28.81
N GLN A 37 -23.86 -11.39 28.76
CA GLN A 37 -22.63 -10.77 28.31
C GLN A 37 -22.65 -10.38 26.82
N VAL A 38 -23.31 -11.19 25.96
CA VAL A 38 -23.53 -10.84 24.56
C VAL A 38 -24.33 -9.54 24.44
N LEU A 39 -25.42 -9.43 25.16
CA LEU A 39 -26.28 -8.23 25.15
C LEU A 39 -25.53 -6.99 25.70
N GLU A 40 -24.73 -7.16 26.76
CA GLU A 40 -23.91 -6.09 27.33
C GLU A 40 -22.85 -5.60 26.32
N GLN A 41 -22.16 -6.53 25.64
CA GLN A 41 -21.17 -6.18 24.61
C GLN A 41 -21.81 -5.46 23.42
N LEU A 42 -22.93 -5.96 22.91
CA LEU A 42 -23.63 -5.32 21.79
C LEU A 42 -24.22 -3.96 22.20
N ARG A 43 -24.66 -3.79 23.42
CA ARG A 43 -25.10 -2.48 23.95
C ARG A 43 -23.94 -1.51 23.98
N SER A 44 -22.79 -1.90 24.55
CA SER A 44 -21.60 -1.05 24.60
C SER A 44 -21.09 -0.67 23.19
N LEU A 45 -21.19 -1.60 22.26
CA LEU A 45 -20.81 -1.36 20.84
C LEU A 45 -21.77 -0.34 20.20
N LEU A 46 -23.08 -0.48 20.42
CA LEU A 46 -24.07 0.48 19.93
C LEU A 46 -23.89 1.86 20.55
N GLU A 47 -23.70 1.94 21.87
CA GLU A 47 -23.47 3.20 22.57
C GLU A 47 -22.18 3.89 22.04
N TRP A 48 -21.11 3.13 21.88
CA TRP A 48 -19.88 3.63 21.26
C TRP A 48 -20.10 4.13 19.83
N ARG A 49 -20.82 3.38 18.99
CA ARG A 49 -21.15 3.78 17.62
C ARG A 49 -21.90 5.10 17.56
N TYR A 50 -22.94 5.24 18.40
CA TYR A 50 -23.73 6.47 18.45
C TYR A 50 -23.02 7.64 19.15
N GLN A 51 -22.00 7.37 19.97
CA GLN A 51 -21.09 8.40 20.47
C GLN A 51 -20.13 8.91 19.38
N GLN A 52 -19.65 8.02 18.52
CA GLN A 52 -18.81 8.41 17.39
C GLN A 52 -19.61 9.08 16.26
N GLU A 53 -20.86 8.67 16.08
CA GLU A 53 -21.73 9.13 15.00
C GLU A 53 -23.09 9.65 15.59
N PRO A 54 -23.06 10.71 16.41
CA PRO A 54 -24.27 11.18 17.13
C PRO A 54 -25.38 11.71 16.21
N HIS A 55 -25.05 11.94 14.94
CA HIS A 55 -25.95 12.41 13.89
C HIS A 55 -26.72 11.29 13.19
N LYS A 56 -26.34 10.03 13.39
CA LYS A 56 -27.09 8.92 12.77
C LYS A 56 -28.50 8.83 13.35
N PRO A 57 -29.49 8.56 12.48
CA PRO A 57 -30.85 8.38 12.96
C PRO A 57 -30.88 7.21 13.96
N PRO A 58 -31.71 7.32 15.00
CA PRO A 58 -31.88 6.24 15.96
C PRO A 58 -32.41 5.00 15.28
N PRO A 59 -32.21 3.80 15.88
CA PRO A 59 -32.71 2.54 15.34
C PRO A 59 -34.19 2.62 14.98
N SER A 60 -34.56 2.07 13.84
CA SER A 60 -35.86 2.34 13.19
C SER A 60 -36.77 1.13 13.08
N LEU A 61 -36.27 -0.08 13.35
CA LEU A 61 -37.04 -1.32 13.18
C LEU A 61 -38.16 -1.48 14.26
N ARG A 62 -39.33 -1.86 13.78
CA ARG A 62 -40.51 -2.11 14.60
C ARG A 62 -41.07 -3.51 14.32
N ASP A 63 -41.77 -4.06 15.31
CA ASP A 63 -42.50 -5.33 15.23
C ASP A 63 -41.67 -6.47 14.61
N PRO A 64 -40.48 -6.77 15.16
CA PRO A 64 -39.60 -7.80 14.60
C PRO A 64 -40.19 -9.21 14.87
N GLU A 65 -40.36 -9.97 13.80
CA GLU A 65 -40.84 -11.36 13.84
C GLU A 65 -39.68 -12.29 13.42
N LEU A 66 -39.47 -13.37 14.19
CA LEU A 66 -38.43 -14.36 13.91
C LEU A 66 -39.02 -15.54 13.11
N LEU A 67 -38.53 -15.71 11.91
CA LEU A 67 -38.96 -16.76 10.99
C LEU A 67 -37.77 -17.70 10.67
N ARG A 68 -38.08 -18.95 10.34
CA ARG A 68 -37.06 -19.94 9.92
C ARG A 68 -37.45 -20.54 8.59
N TYR A 69 -36.53 -20.41 7.62
CA TYR A 69 -36.74 -20.93 6.27
C TYR A 69 -35.81 -22.10 5.96
N ARG A 70 -36.32 -23.08 5.22
CA ARG A 70 -35.56 -24.18 4.63
C ARG A 70 -35.38 -23.88 3.18
N ILE A 71 -34.11 -23.70 2.75
CA ILE A 71 -33.76 -23.23 1.42
C ILE A 71 -32.85 -24.25 0.75
N PRO A 72 -33.24 -24.84 -0.39
CA PRO A 72 -32.40 -25.74 -1.15
C PRO A 72 -31.35 -24.93 -1.88
N VAL A 73 -30.06 -25.18 -1.60
CA VAL A 73 -28.89 -24.57 -2.24
C VAL A 73 -28.11 -25.64 -2.99
N ARG A 74 -27.60 -25.32 -4.17
CA ARG A 74 -26.74 -26.23 -4.94
C ARG A 74 -25.28 -25.80 -4.81
N PRO A 75 -24.52 -26.41 -3.88
CA PRO A 75 -23.12 -26.12 -3.75
C PRO A 75 -22.30 -26.61 -4.93
N VAL A 76 -21.13 -26.03 -5.13
CA VAL A 76 -20.20 -26.43 -6.16
C VAL A 76 -18.98 -27.11 -5.56
N TYR A 77 -18.37 -28.03 -6.28
CA TYR A 77 -17.06 -28.57 -5.97
C TYR A 77 -16.09 -28.24 -7.09
N LYS A 78 -14.83 -28.09 -6.75
CA LYS A 78 -13.75 -27.89 -7.72
C LYS A 78 -13.27 -29.26 -8.20
N ASP A 79 -13.54 -29.58 -9.45
CA ASP A 79 -13.01 -30.79 -10.09
C ASP A 79 -11.48 -30.67 -10.22
N GLU A 80 -10.75 -31.56 -9.56
CA GLU A 80 -9.27 -31.54 -9.55
C GLU A 80 -8.65 -31.78 -10.92
N ARG A 81 -9.34 -32.50 -11.82
CA ARG A 81 -8.85 -32.81 -13.18
C ARG A 81 -9.02 -31.62 -14.13
N THR A 82 -10.21 -31.03 -14.13
CA THR A 82 -10.56 -29.96 -15.06
C THR A 82 -10.31 -28.56 -14.50
N ARG A 83 -10.07 -28.43 -13.21
CA ARG A 83 -10.00 -27.17 -12.44
C ARG A 83 -11.25 -26.30 -12.58
N ARG A 84 -12.36 -26.85 -13.07
CA ARG A 84 -13.64 -26.16 -13.22
C ARG A 84 -14.53 -26.42 -12.00
N PHE A 85 -15.39 -25.45 -11.69
CA PHE A 85 -16.43 -25.63 -10.69
C PHE A 85 -17.61 -26.36 -11.31
N ALA A 86 -18.09 -27.41 -10.65
CA ALA A 86 -19.25 -28.18 -11.05
C ALA A 86 -20.28 -28.22 -9.91
N PRO A 87 -21.57 -27.97 -10.18
CA PRO A 87 -22.60 -28.05 -9.15
C PRO A 87 -22.81 -29.51 -8.73
N ILE A 88 -23.10 -29.69 -7.44
CA ILE A 88 -23.49 -30.98 -6.90
C ILE A 88 -24.92 -31.33 -7.45
N PRO A 89 -25.20 -32.57 -7.92
CA PRO A 89 -26.47 -32.92 -8.53
C PRO A 89 -27.68 -32.72 -7.61
N GLU A 90 -27.53 -33.04 -6.33
CA GLU A 90 -28.61 -32.91 -5.35
C GLU A 90 -28.46 -31.61 -4.55
N PRO A 91 -29.56 -30.84 -4.39
CA PRO A 91 -29.53 -29.64 -3.54
C PRO A 91 -29.39 -30.03 -2.07
N VAL A 92 -28.62 -29.22 -1.33
CA VAL A 92 -28.47 -29.32 0.12
C VAL A 92 -29.43 -28.32 0.79
N ASP A 93 -30.24 -28.80 1.73
CA ASP A 93 -31.15 -27.94 2.47
C ASP A 93 -30.40 -27.10 3.51
N MET A 94 -30.42 -25.81 3.33
CA MET A 94 -29.87 -24.84 4.25
C MET A 94 -31.00 -24.23 5.10
N TRP A 95 -30.86 -24.32 6.42
CA TRP A 95 -31.78 -23.62 7.33
C TRP A 95 -31.24 -22.23 7.63
N VAL A 96 -32.09 -21.23 7.53
CA VAL A 96 -31.73 -19.84 7.83
C VAL A 96 -32.71 -19.18 8.76
N TRP A 97 -32.22 -18.37 9.69
CA TRP A 97 -33.05 -17.52 10.55
C TRP A 97 -33.21 -16.17 9.88
N CYS A 98 -34.44 -15.73 9.70
CA CYS A 98 -34.81 -14.45 9.13
C CYS A 98 -35.58 -13.64 10.16
N VAL A 99 -35.21 -12.39 10.36
CA VAL A 99 -35.99 -11.44 11.13
C VAL A 99 -36.72 -10.52 10.15
N LEU A 100 -38.04 -10.63 10.13
CA LEU A 100 -38.91 -9.74 9.38
C LEU A 100 -39.33 -8.58 10.29
N ALA A 101 -39.13 -7.35 9.85
CA ALA A 101 -39.43 -6.15 10.62
C ALA A 101 -39.95 -5.02 9.70
N GLN A 102 -40.58 -4.03 10.28
CA GLN A 102 -41.00 -2.82 9.58
C GLN A 102 -40.09 -1.65 9.95
N GLU A 103 -39.67 -0.87 8.95
CA GLU A 103 -38.97 0.40 9.17
C GLU A 103 -40.01 1.51 9.49
N ARG A 104 -39.55 2.63 10.04
CA ARG A 104 -40.43 3.80 10.31
C ARG A 104 -41.13 4.33 9.05
N SER A 105 -40.55 4.10 7.88
CA SER A 105 -41.12 4.40 6.54
C SER A 105 -42.25 3.48 6.12
N SER A 106 -42.70 2.52 6.99
CA SER A 106 -43.63 1.43 6.66
C SER A 106 -43.12 0.42 5.65
N GLN A 107 -41.85 0.45 5.30
CA GLN A 107 -41.21 -0.51 4.42
C GLN A 107 -40.89 -1.80 5.19
N ALA A 108 -41.22 -2.96 4.63
CA ALA A 108 -40.87 -4.24 5.22
C ALA A 108 -39.42 -4.63 4.91
N ILE A 109 -38.72 -5.18 5.89
CA ILE A 109 -37.34 -5.60 5.77
C ILE A 109 -37.19 -7.03 6.24
N ALA A 110 -36.51 -7.86 5.47
CA ALA A 110 -36.04 -9.17 5.88
C ALA A 110 -34.54 -9.14 6.13
N SER A 111 -34.15 -9.41 7.37
CA SER A 111 -32.74 -9.45 7.80
C SER A 111 -32.33 -10.89 8.15
N LEU A 112 -31.17 -11.32 7.70
CA LEU A 112 -30.54 -12.61 8.01
C LEU A 112 -29.22 -12.33 8.75
N PRO A 113 -29.25 -11.99 10.04
CA PRO A 113 -28.05 -11.50 10.74
C PRO A 113 -26.91 -12.51 10.79
N ALA A 114 -27.20 -13.81 10.84
CA ALA A 114 -26.19 -14.86 10.82
C ALA A 114 -25.42 -14.96 9.49
N LEU A 115 -25.99 -14.44 8.41
CA LEU A 115 -25.39 -14.44 7.06
C LEU A 115 -24.95 -13.05 6.61
N ASN A 116 -25.12 -12.05 7.44
CA ASN A 116 -24.87 -10.63 7.11
C ASN A 116 -25.62 -10.16 5.85
N LEU A 117 -26.88 -10.59 5.68
CA LEU A 117 -27.70 -10.25 4.53
C LEU A 117 -28.96 -9.49 4.97
N ARG A 118 -29.37 -8.51 4.16
CA ARG A 118 -30.58 -7.71 4.38
C ARG A 118 -31.26 -7.40 3.06
N ILE A 119 -32.60 -7.47 3.04
CA ILE A 119 -33.42 -7.18 1.86
C ILE A 119 -34.56 -6.26 2.25
N GLU A 120 -34.84 -5.27 1.44
CA GLU A 120 -36.03 -4.47 1.49
C GLU A 120 -37.15 -5.16 0.68
N LEU A 121 -38.33 -5.23 1.23
CA LEU A 121 -39.47 -5.93 0.66
C LEU A 121 -40.59 -4.94 0.33
N THR A 122 -41.26 -5.18 -0.77
CA THR A 122 -42.48 -4.41 -1.11
C THR A 122 -43.67 -4.83 -0.22
N SER A 123 -43.71 -6.12 0.15
CA SER A 123 -44.72 -6.67 1.07
C SER A 123 -44.12 -7.77 1.95
N PRO A 124 -44.55 -7.89 3.23
CA PRO A 124 -44.11 -8.99 4.09
C PRO A 124 -44.35 -10.40 3.53
N SER A 125 -45.41 -10.57 2.73
CA SER A 125 -45.74 -11.87 2.08
C SER A 125 -44.71 -12.35 1.07
N GLU A 126 -43.84 -11.47 0.56
CA GLU A 126 -42.79 -11.81 -0.39
C GLU A 126 -41.50 -12.30 0.30
N ALA A 127 -41.39 -12.20 1.60
CA ALA A 127 -40.18 -12.46 2.36
C ALA A 127 -39.58 -13.85 2.06
N GLN A 128 -40.37 -14.91 2.11
CA GLN A 128 -39.89 -16.27 1.86
C GLN A 128 -39.29 -16.42 0.44
N ARG A 129 -39.97 -15.90 -0.58
CA ARG A 129 -39.55 -15.98 -1.97
C ARG A 129 -38.25 -15.20 -2.18
N MET A 130 -38.21 -13.97 -1.68
CA MET A 130 -37.05 -13.08 -1.85
C MET A 130 -35.82 -13.57 -1.08
N VAL A 131 -36.02 -14.03 0.15
CA VAL A 131 -34.96 -14.63 0.98
C VAL A 131 -34.42 -15.90 0.32
N THR A 132 -35.30 -16.77 -0.21
CA THR A 132 -34.89 -17.98 -0.93
C THR A 132 -34.02 -17.63 -2.13
N HIS A 133 -34.46 -16.70 -2.95
CA HIS A 133 -33.71 -16.27 -4.14
C HIS A 133 -32.35 -15.64 -3.77
N LEU A 134 -32.32 -14.80 -2.75
CA LEU A 134 -31.07 -14.17 -2.29
C LEU A 134 -30.07 -15.20 -1.79
N VAL A 135 -30.52 -16.12 -0.92
CA VAL A 135 -29.63 -17.15 -0.34
C VAL A 135 -29.13 -18.10 -1.43
N GLN A 136 -29.99 -18.54 -2.34
CA GLN A 136 -29.58 -19.39 -3.45
C GLN A 136 -28.51 -18.71 -4.30
N ARG A 137 -28.69 -17.46 -4.64
CA ARG A 137 -27.76 -16.68 -5.44
C ARG A 137 -26.44 -16.39 -4.71
N GLU A 138 -26.50 -16.06 -3.44
CA GLU A 138 -25.29 -15.73 -2.65
C GLU A 138 -24.38 -16.93 -2.46
N PHE A 139 -24.96 -18.12 -2.36
CA PHE A 139 -24.25 -19.36 -2.10
C PHE A 139 -24.15 -20.30 -3.31
N GLU A 140 -24.44 -19.81 -4.51
CA GLU A 140 -24.37 -20.58 -5.77
C GLU A 140 -22.98 -21.14 -6.08
N LEU A 141 -21.93 -20.47 -5.62
CA LEU A 141 -20.53 -20.87 -5.84
C LEU A 141 -19.83 -21.39 -4.57
N CYS A 142 -20.57 -21.60 -3.50
CA CYS A 142 -20.00 -22.10 -2.24
C CYS A 142 -19.78 -23.60 -2.28
N SER A 143 -18.70 -24.04 -1.64
CA SER A 143 -18.43 -25.46 -1.43
C SER A 143 -19.31 -26.02 -0.28
N PRO A 144 -19.53 -27.35 -0.23
CA PRO A 144 -20.27 -27.98 0.89
C PRO A 144 -19.66 -27.70 2.25
N GLN A 145 -18.35 -27.57 2.33
CA GLN A 145 -17.64 -27.26 3.58
C GLN A 145 -17.92 -25.81 4.05
N GLU A 146 -18.00 -24.86 3.14
CA GLU A 146 -18.39 -23.48 3.46
C GLU A 146 -19.86 -23.41 3.90
N LEU A 147 -20.76 -24.08 3.19
CA LEU A 147 -22.17 -24.14 3.60
C LEU A 147 -22.36 -24.78 4.98
N SER A 148 -21.60 -25.81 5.32
CA SER A 148 -21.69 -26.44 6.64
C SER A 148 -21.25 -25.52 7.78
N ARG A 149 -20.34 -24.60 7.54
CA ARG A 149 -19.92 -23.58 8.52
C ARG A 149 -20.97 -22.50 8.72
N LEU A 150 -21.82 -22.27 7.73
CA LEU A 150 -22.89 -21.27 7.73
C LEU A 150 -24.25 -21.88 8.15
N ALA A 151 -24.28 -23.16 8.50
CA ALA A 151 -25.50 -23.81 8.95
C ALA A 151 -26.12 -23.08 10.14
N ALA A 152 -27.39 -22.72 10.03
CA ALA A 152 -28.08 -22.03 11.09
C ALA A 152 -28.19 -22.92 12.33
N PRO A 153 -27.99 -22.35 13.52
CA PRO A 153 -28.17 -23.06 14.76
C PRO A 153 -29.61 -23.56 14.89
N GLU A 154 -29.80 -24.69 15.58
CA GLU A 154 -31.13 -25.27 15.75
C GLU A 154 -32.11 -24.34 16.47
N ARG A 155 -31.62 -23.55 17.40
CA ARG A 155 -32.41 -22.60 18.19
C ARG A 155 -31.78 -21.23 18.17
N ALA A 156 -32.56 -20.23 17.83
CA ALA A 156 -32.25 -18.83 17.99
C ALA A 156 -33.38 -18.10 18.72
N VAL A 157 -33.05 -17.04 19.40
CA VAL A 157 -34.00 -16.24 20.17
C VAL A 157 -33.82 -14.78 19.79
N LEU A 158 -34.92 -14.08 19.63
CA LEU A 158 -34.92 -12.64 19.40
C LEU A 158 -35.04 -11.94 20.77
N GLU A 159 -34.05 -11.11 21.07
CA GLU A 159 -33.98 -10.29 22.30
C GLU A 159 -33.95 -8.82 21.91
N THR A 160 -34.18 -7.92 22.86
CA THR A 160 -34.16 -6.48 22.60
C THR A 160 -33.17 -5.78 23.53
N ILE A 161 -32.30 -4.97 22.94
CA ILE A 161 -31.46 -4.02 23.69
C ILE A 161 -32.14 -2.66 23.66
N HIS A 162 -32.10 -1.96 24.77
CA HIS A 162 -32.57 -0.59 24.84
C HIS A 162 -31.41 0.38 24.76
N LEU A 163 -31.35 1.19 23.69
CA LEU A 163 -30.36 2.24 23.46
C LEU A 163 -30.91 3.57 23.96
N ASN A 164 -30.20 4.20 24.89
CA ASN A 164 -30.47 5.57 25.30
C ASN A 164 -29.73 6.53 24.36
N HIS A 165 -30.44 7.11 23.43
CA HIS A 165 -29.85 8.08 22.49
C HIS A 165 -30.55 9.42 22.68
N ARG A 166 -29.77 10.48 22.85
CA ARG A 166 -30.27 11.85 22.84
C ARG A 166 -30.15 12.36 21.41
N GLU A 167 -31.25 12.41 20.70
CA GLU A 167 -31.34 13.18 19.48
C GLU A 167 -30.94 14.62 19.83
N GLU A 168 -29.81 15.12 19.31
CA GLU A 168 -29.53 16.55 19.36
C GLU A 168 -30.64 17.21 18.53
N LEU A 169 -31.54 17.90 19.24
CA LEU A 169 -32.66 18.65 18.69
C LEU A 169 -32.06 19.75 17.75
N ALA A 170 -31.85 19.41 16.51
CA ALA A 170 -31.81 20.39 15.47
C ALA A 170 -33.23 20.94 15.27
N ASP A 171 -33.29 22.24 15.30
CA ASP A 171 -34.45 23.11 15.16
C ASP A 171 -35.64 22.49 14.37
N ARG A 172 -36.87 22.59 14.91
CA ARG A 172 -38.13 22.19 14.29
C ARG A 172 -38.48 23.02 13.06
N ARG A 173 -37.70 22.86 11.98
CA ARG A 173 -38.09 23.17 10.61
C ARG A 173 -38.15 21.86 9.86
N GLU A 174 -39.13 21.67 9.00
CA GLU A 174 -39.39 20.43 8.26
C GLU A 174 -38.11 19.67 7.93
N LYS A 175 -37.90 18.55 8.64
CA LYS A 175 -36.80 17.64 8.35
C LYS A 175 -37.08 17.07 6.95
N ILE A 176 -36.42 17.62 5.95
CA ILE A 176 -36.36 16.99 4.64
C ILE A 176 -35.70 15.66 4.85
N ASP A 177 -36.46 14.58 4.62
CA ASP A 177 -35.93 13.22 4.75
C ASP A 177 -34.93 12.97 3.63
N THR A 178 -33.70 12.62 4.00
CA THR A 178 -32.56 12.43 3.07
C THR A 178 -31.90 11.07 3.29
N PRO A 179 -32.64 9.97 3.15
CA PRO A 179 -32.12 8.63 3.45
C PRO A 179 -30.97 8.22 2.54
N GLU A 180 -31.00 8.54 1.24
CA GLU A 180 -29.93 8.18 0.32
C GLU A 180 -28.67 9.04 0.52
N LEU A 181 -28.81 10.34 0.77
CA LEU A 181 -27.67 11.20 1.12
C LEU A 181 -26.96 10.73 2.39
N LEU A 182 -27.72 10.45 3.46
CA LEU A 182 -27.16 9.94 4.73
C LEU A 182 -26.45 8.58 4.58
N ARG A 183 -26.84 7.80 3.59
CA ARG A 183 -26.24 6.48 3.31
C ARG A 183 -24.89 6.57 2.59
N VAL A 184 -24.76 7.48 1.64
CA VAL A 184 -23.61 7.53 0.72
C VAL A 184 -22.80 8.82 0.77
N ALA A 185 -23.25 9.84 1.50
CA ALA A 185 -22.60 11.14 1.58
C ALA A 185 -22.55 11.65 3.02
N ASP A 186 -21.59 12.51 3.31
CA ASP A 186 -21.42 13.16 4.60
C ASP A 186 -21.71 14.67 4.49
N PRO A 187 -22.51 15.26 5.37
CA PRO A 187 -22.76 16.70 5.39
C PRO A 187 -21.51 17.45 5.89
N LEU A 188 -20.82 18.16 4.99
CA LEU A 188 -19.52 18.79 5.29
C LEU A 188 -19.57 19.85 6.38
N GLY A 189 -20.70 20.54 6.55
CA GLY A 189 -20.86 21.56 7.58
C GLY A 189 -21.08 21.03 8.99
N GLN A 190 -21.30 19.71 9.16
CA GLN A 190 -21.58 19.13 10.46
C GLN A 190 -20.31 19.00 11.32
N ALA A 191 -20.42 19.27 12.63
CA ALA A 191 -19.27 19.35 13.54
C ALA A 191 -18.43 18.07 13.55
N GLY A 192 -19.07 16.87 13.60
CA GLY A 192 -18.38 15.59 13.58
C GLY A 192 -17.59 15.35 12.28
N VAL A 193 -18.18 15.66 11.14
CA VAL A 193 -17.55 15.52 9.82
C VAL A 193 -16.38 16.52 9.67
N ARG A 194 -16.58 17.76 10.10
CA ARG A 194 -15.52 18.79 10.08
C ARG A 194 -14.29 18.41 10.92
N ALA A 195 -14.53 17.73 12.05
CA ALA A 195 -13.41 17.28 12.91
C ALA A 195 -12.46 16.31 12.18
N LEU A 196 -12.94 15.54 11.19
CA LEU A 196 -12.12 14.64 10.38
C LEU A 196 -11.10 15.38 9.51
N TYR A 197 -11.49 16.57 8.99
CA TYR A 197 -10.65 17.35 8.07
C TYR A 197 -9.79 18.42 8.76
N GLY A 198 -10.10 18.75 10.03
CA GLY A 198 -9.40 19.77 10.79
C GLY A 198 -9.73 21.21 10.33
N ARG A 199 -8.87 22.15 10.74
CA ARG A 199 -9.00 23.58 10.35
C ARG A 199 -8.05 23.87 9.18
N ALA A 200 -8.49 24.76 8.28
CA ALA A 200 -7.68 25.26 7.15
C ALA A 200 -6.70 26.36 7.62
N TRP A 201 -5.67 25.95 8.38
CA TRP A 201 -4.63 26.85 8.84
C TRP A 201 -3.81 27.41 7.66
N GLU A 202 -3.41 28.70 7.72
CA GLU A 202 -2.61 29.37 6.69
C GLU A 202 -3.28 29.40 5.31
N ARG A 203 -4.65 29.31 5.27
CA ARG A 203 -5.48 29.24 4.06
C ARG A 203 -6.68 30.18 4.13
N ASP A 204 -6.62 31.21 4.98
CA ASP A 204 -7.76 32.08 5.21
C ASP A 204 -8.20 32.82 3.93
N ASP A 205 -7.26 33.25 3.07
CA ASP A 205 -7.56 33.90 1.80
C ASP A 205 -8.26 32.97 0.81
N GLU A 206 -7.78 31.72 0.70
CA GLU A 206 -8.39 30.72 -0.19
C GLU A 206 -9.77 30.30 0.32
N VAL A 207 -9.94 30.16 1.64
CA VAL A 207 -11.25 29.89 2.25
C VAL A 207 -12.20 31.04 1.98
N GLN A 208 -11.78 32.28 2.25
CA GLN A 208 -12.62 33.46 2.01
C GLN A 208 -12.95 33.62 0.54
N GLY A 209 -11.99 33.37 -0.36
CA GLY A 209 -12.16 33.41 -1.80
C GLY A 209 -13.15 32.39 -2.38
N LEU A 210 -13.50 31.34 -1.60
CA LEU A 210 -14.53 30.35 -1.96
C LEU A 210 -15.90 30.64 -1.34
N VAL A 211 -15.99 31.46 -0.31
CA VAL A 211 -17.27 31.70 0.39
C VAL A 211 -18.32 32.33 -0.55
N ASP A 212 -18.01 33.39 -1.27
CA ASP A 212 -18.95 34.04 -2.17
C ASP A 212 -19.31 33.19 -3.39
N PRO A 213 -18.36 32.51 -4.06
CA PRO A 213 -18.65 31.50 -5.05
C PRO A 213 -19.60 30.38 -4.58
N LEU A 214 -19.43 29.88 -3.38
CA LEU A 214 -20.29 28.82 -2.84
C LEU A 214 -21.67 29.33 -2.41
N LYS A 215 -21.79 30.59 -2.01
CA LYS A 215 -23.07 31.24 -1.73
C LYS A 215 -23.87 31.53 -2.99
N SER A 216 -23.20 31.88 -4.09
CA SER A 216 -23.85 32.09 -5.35
C SER A 216 -24.52 30.80 -5.79
N ARG A 217 -25.84 30.80 -5.96
CA ARG A 217 -26.58 29.60 -6.37
C ARG A 217 -26.32 29.20 -7.83
N HIS A 218 -25.36 29.83 -8.48
CA HIS A 218 -25.01 29.62 -9.88
C HIS A 218 -23.53 29.18 -9.99
N GLY A 219 -23.32 28.08 -10.69
CA GLY A 219 -21.99 27.58 -11.03
C GLY A 219 -21.53 26.33 -10.25
N ASN A 220 -20.75 25.52 -10.97
CA ASN A 220 -20.04 24.36 -10.41
C ASN A 220 -18.59 24.73 -10.28
N TRP A 221 -17.91 24.17 -9.27
CA TRP A 221 -16.54 24.53 -8.95
C TRP A 221 -15.63 23.32 -8.97
N LEU A 222 -14.48 23.48 -9.58
CA LEU A 222 -13.42 22.46 -9.60
C LEU A 222 -12.20 22.98 -8.83
N LEU A 223 -11.93 22.36 -7.69
CA LEU A 223 -10.72 22.63 -6.89
C LEU A 223 -9.57 21.81 -7.43
N VAL A 224 -8.57 22.47 -7.98
CA VAL A 224 -7.41 21.85 -8.60
C VAL A 224 -6.17 22.15 -7.77
N GLY A 225 -5.38 21.14 -7.47
CA GLY A 225 -4.11 21.32 -6.75
C GLY A 225 -3.46 19.99 -6.44
N PRO A 226 -2.16 19.96 -6.10
CA PRO A 226 -1.47 18.72 -5.79
C PRO A 226 -2.14 17.91 -4.70
N ALA A 227 -1.90 16.58 -4.68
CA ALA A 227 -2.34 15.74 -3.58
C ALA A 227 -1.75 16.25 -2.25
N GLY A 228 -2.58 16.39 -1.22
CA GLY A 228 -2.14 16.90 0.10
C GLY A 228 -2.03 18.42 0.21
N SER A 229 -2.37 19.21 -0.81
CA SER A 229 -2.37 20.69 -0.73
C SER A 229 -3.45 21.28 0.18
N GLY A 230 -4.39 20.47 0.69
CA GLY A 230 -5.45 20.89 1.59
C GLY A 230 -6.77 21.30 0.91
N LYS A 231 -7.04 20.84 -0.32
CA LYS A 231 -8.28 21.13 -1.07
C LYS A 231 -9.55 20.91 -0.25
N THR A 232 -9.71 19.71 0.28
CA THR A 232 -10.87 19.35 1.11
C THR A 232 -10.97 20.19 2.38
N THR A 233 -9.84 20.48 3.03
CA THR A 233 -9.80 21.30 4.25
C THR A 233 -10.24 22.74 3.97
N VAL A 234 -9.81 23.31 2.84
CA VAL A 234 -10.23 24.66 2.40
C VAL A 234 -11.73 24.67 2.06
N LEU A 235 -12.21 23.64 1.33
CA LEU A 235 -13.63 23.49 1.04
C LEU A 235 -14.47 23.42 2.31
N VAL A 236 -14.09 22.58 3.27
CA VAL A 236 -14.78 22.45 4.57
C VAL A 236 -14.76 23.76 5.35
N GLY A 237 -13.66 24.52 5.30
CA GLY A 237 -13.56 25.86 5.90
C GLY A 237 -14.56 26.86 5.29
N ALA A 238 -14.66 26.89 3.97
CA ALA A 238 -15.60 27.74 3.25
C ALA A 238 -17.07 27.33 3.49
N VAL A 239 -17.36 26.01 3.38
CA VAL A 239 -18.69 25.44 3.69
C VAL A 239 -19.15 25.82 5.09
N ARG A 240 -18.29 25.71 6.10
CA ARG A 240 -18.59 26.13 7.48
C ARG A 240 -19.05 27.57 7.55
N THR A 241 -18.39 28.46 6.80
CA THR A 241 -18.72 29.88 6.80
C THR A 241 -20.06 30.14 6.11
N VAL A 242 -20.30 29.47 4.99
CA VAL A 242 -21.55 29.57 4.22
C VAL A 242 -22.76 29.04 5.04
N GLU A 243 -22.66 27.81 5.58
CA GLU A 243 -23.76 27.19 6.31
C GLU A 243 -24.08 27.92 7.63
N ARG A 244 -23.07 28.50 8.30
CA ARG A 244 -23.30 29.34 9.48
C ARG A 244 -24.14 30.57 9.13
N GLN A 245 -23.90 31.18 7.97
CA GLN A 245 -24.67 32.31 7.50
C GLN A 245 -26.07 31.91 7.00
N ALA A 246 -26.25 30.68 6.54
CA ALA A 246 -27.50 30.09 6.13
C ALA A 246 -28.28 29.41 7.28
N ALA A 247 -28.09 29.85 8.53
CA ALA A 247 -28.73 29.29 9.71
C ALA A 247 -28.46 27.78 9.94
N ASN A 248 -27.26 27.32 9.65
CA ASN A 248 -26.79 25.93 9.80
C ASN A 248 -27.55 24.90 8.97
N GLN A 249 -28.06 25.26 7.82
CA GLN A 249 -28.65 24.31 6.87
C GLN A 249 -27.55 23.38 6.31
N ARG A 250 -27.88 22.10 6.12
CA ARG A 250 -26.97 21.11 5.52
C ARG A 250 -27.02 21.22 4.00
N LEU A 251 -26.21 22.11 3.43
CA LEU A 251 -26.26 22.43 2.01
C LEU A 251 -25.19 21.66 1.18
N PHE A 252 -24.11 21.19 1.81
CA PHE A 252 -22.99 20.58 1.12
C PHE A 252 -22.77 19.14 1.59
N TRP A 253 -22.80 18.20 0.62
CA TRP A 253 -22.75 16.78 0.87
C TRP A 253 -21.59 16.14 0.12
N GLN A 254 -20.62 15.59 0.84
CA GLN A 254 -19.45 14.97 0.23
C GLN A 254 -19.64 13.48 0.04
N THR A 255 -19.30 13.00 -1.16
CA THR A 255 -19.27 11.58 -1.52
C THR A 255 -18.04 11.23 -2.33
N SER A 256 -17.86 9.93 -2.61
CA SER A 256 -16.86 9.36 -3.54
C SER A 256 -17.53 8.34 -4.44
N ALA A 257 -16.90 8.03 -5.59
CA ALA A 257 -17.41 7.01 -6.51
C ALA A 257 -17.62 5.66 -5.81
N GLY A 258 -16.65 5.24 -4.99
CA GLY A 258 -16.72 3.99 -4.25
C GLY A 258 -17.91 3.92 -3.28
N ARG A 259 -18.28 5.02 -2.63
CA ARG A 259 -19.46 5.06 -1.72
C ARG A 259 -20.78 4.97 -2.46
N VAL A 260 -20.87 5.60 -3.63
CA VAL A 260 -22.08 5.56 -4.46
C VAL A 260 -22.32 4.17 -5.01
N ILE A 261 -21.25 3.47 -5.45
CA ILE A 261 -21.34 2.14 -6.07
C ILE A 261 -21.39 1.02 -5.02
N ALA A 262 -20.97 1.28 -3.79
CA ALA A 262 -20.89 0.26 -2.74
C ALA A 262 -22.21 -0.51 -2.57
N GLY A 263 -22.12 -1.84 -2.61
CA GLY A 263 -23.26 -2.76 -2.48
C GLY A 263 -24.11 -2.93 -3.73
N MET A 264 -23.69 -2.37 -4.87
CA MET A 264 -24.41 -2.49 -6.14
C MET A 264 -23.70 -3.46 -7.09
N ARG A 265 -24.49 -4.28 -7.78
CA ARG A 265 -23.98 -5.31 -8.72
C ARG A 265 -24.35 -5.01 -10.17
N TYR A 266 -25.29 -4.08 -10.43
CA TYR A 266 -25.78 -3.76 -11.76
C TYR A 266 -25.81 -2.24 -11.97
N LEU A 267 -25.52 -1.81 -13.20
CA LEU A 267 -25.54 -0.41 -13.63
C LEU A 267 -26.87 0.29 -13.30
N GLY A 268 -28.02 -0.33 -13.58
CA GLY A 268 -29.33 0.26 -13.32
C GLY A 268 -29.62 0.54 -11.82
N GLN A 269 -28.95 -0.16 -10.89
CA GLN A 269 -29.08 0.14 -9.45
C GLN A 269 -28.31 1.41 -9.08
N THR A 270 -27.19 1.62 -9.71
CA THR A 270 -26.34 2.82 -9.50
C THR A 270 -27.07 4.08 -10.04
N GLU A 271 -27.68 3.98 -11.21
CA GLU A 271 -28.46 5.05 -11.83
C GLU A 271 -29.65 5.43 -10.96
N LEU A 272 -30.45 4.47 -10.50
CA LEU A 272 -31.59 4.69 -9.61
C LEU A 272 -31.17 5.36 -8.29
N ARG A 273 -30.03 4.95 -7.71
CA ARG A 273 -29.49 5.61 -6.51
C ARG A 273 -29.12 7.05 -6.78
N MET A 274 -28.43 7.30 -7.91
CA MET A 274 -28.08 8.65 -8.30
C MET A 274 -29.30 9.55 -8.54
N GLU A 275 -30.34 9.04 -9.17
CA GLU A 275 -31.61 9.79 -9.33
C GLU A 275 -32.22 10.19 -8.00
N ARG A 276 -32.31 9.27 -7.03
CA ARG A 276 -32.79 9.54 -5.69
C ARG A 276 -31.95 10.57 -4.95
N LEU A 277 -30.61 10.41 -5.04
CA LEU A 277 -29.64 11.34 -4.45
C LEU A 277 -29.80 12.76 -5.04
N ILE A 278 -29.92 12.88 -6.36
CA ILE A 278 -30.15 14.16 -7.04
C ILE A 278 -31.50 14.77 -6.61
N ALA A 279 -32.56 13.97 -6.53
CA ALA A 279 -33.86 14.46 -6.08
C ALA A 279 -33.86 14.95 -4.63
N GLU A 280 -33.07 14.31 -3.74
CA GLU A 280 -32.88 14.80 -2.38
C GLU A 280 -32.08 16.10 -2.33
N LEU A 281 -31.01 16.22 -3.15
CA LEU A 281 -30.22 17.45 -3.27
C LEU A 281 -31.03 18.61 -3.86
N GLU A 282 -31.89 18.37 -4.84
CA GLU A 282 -32.78 19.37 -5.39
C GLU A 282 -33.74 19.92 -4.30
N ARG A 283 -34.35 19.05 -3.51
CA ARG A 283 -35.25 19.45 -2.40
C ARG A 283 -34.53 20.26 -1.33
N LEU A 284 -33.26 19.95 -1.08
CA LEU A 284 -32.39 20.67 -0.12
C LEU A 284 -31.81 21.97 -0.71
N GLU A 285 -31.94 22.20 -2.02
CA GLU A 285 -31.10 23.15 -2.73
C GLU A 285 -29.61 22.94 -2.49
N GLY A 286 -29.23 21.66 -2.29
CA GLY A 286 -27.90 21.23 -1.86
C GLY A 286 -26.89 21.16 -2.97
N THR A 287 -25.65 20.97 -2.60
CA THR A 287 -24.48 20.84 -3.51
C THR A 287 -23.78 19.52 -3.26
N LEU A 288 -23.54 18.75 -4.30
CA LEU A 288 -22.76 17.53 -4.26
C LEU A 288 -21.27 17.84 -4.30
N CYS A 289 -20.53 17.43 -3.28
CA CYS A 289 -19.08 17.57 -3.22
C CYS A 289 -18.44 16.22 -3.53
N VAL A 290 -17.60 16.17 -4.57
CA VAL A 290 -16.93 14.96 -5.03
C VAL A 290 -15.45 15.04 -4.70
N ALA A 291 -14.96 14.11 -3.85
CA ALA A 291 -13.61 14.13 -3.35
C ALA A 291 -12.53 13.85 -4.44
N ASN A 292 -12.88 13.10 -5.49
CA ASN A 292 -12.02 12.85 -6.65
C ASN A 292 -12.85 12.74 -7.93
N LEU A 293 -12.69 13.73 -8.81
CA LEU A 293 -13.45 13.79 -10.06
C LEU A 293 -13.04 12.67 -11.03
N LEU A 294 -11.77 12.32 -11.10
CA LEU A 294 -11.30 11.26 -12.00
C LEU A 294 -11.93 9.91 -11.65
N GLU A 295 -12.06 9.58 -10.37
CA GLU A 295 -12.77 8.36 -9.94
C GLU A 295 -14.25 8.38 -10.34
N PHE A 296 -14.87 9.54 -10.37
CA PHE A 296 -16.26 9.71 -10.80
C PHE A 296 -16.41 9.48 -12.32
N ILE A 297 -15.43 9.95 -13.11
CA ILE A 297 -15.38 9.76 -14.57
C ILE A 297 -15.06 8.31 -14.94
N THR A 298 -14.17 7.64 -14.16
CA THR A 298 -13.72 6.27 -14.44
C THR A 298 -14.47 5.20 -13.63
N SER A 299 -15.61 5.55 -13.08
CA SER A 299 -16.37 4.67 -12.17
C SER A 299 -16.89 3.39 -12.81
N ASN A 300 -16.98 3.32 -14.13
CA ASN A 300 -17.37 2.14 -14.92
C ASN A 300 -16.20 1.52 -15.71
N GLY A 301 -14.98 1.65 -15.23
CA GLY A 301 -13.79 1.16 -15.90
C GLY A 301 -13.41 1.99 -17.13
N ASP A 302 -13.22 1.35 -18.28
CA ASP A 302 -12.76 2.04 -19.49
C ASP A 302 -13.91 2.72 -20.27
N GLU A 303 -15.17 2.40 -19.96
CA GLU A 303 -16.35 3.01 -20.62
C GLU A 303 -16.81 4.25 -19.85
N VAL A 304 -16.50 5.41 -20.41
CA VAL A 304 -16.89 6.72 -19.83
C VAL A 304 -18.40 6.94 -19.90
N THR A 305 -19.07 6.42 -20.91
CA THR A 305 -20.52 6.61 -21.18
C THR A 305 -21.43 6.08 -20.07
N GLY A 306 -21.02 5.06 -19.34
CA GLY A 306 -21.73 4.51 -18.17
C GLY A 306 -21.23 5.02 -16.82
N SER A 307 -20.39 6.07 -16.80
CA SER A 307 -19.81 6.57 -15.57
C SER A 307 -20.78 7.43 -14.75
N LEU A 308 -20.49 7.58 -13.45
CA LEU A 308 -21.25 8.50 -12.58
C LEU A 308 -21.22 9.94 -13.09
N ALA A 309 -20.09 10.38 -13.67
CA ALA A 309 -19.96 11.71 -14.24
C ALA A 309 -20.85 11.88 -15.47
N ALA A 310 -20.89 10.89 -16.39
CA ALA A 310 -21.77 10.91 -17.56
C ALA A 310 -23.25 10.93 -17.16
N PHE A 311 -23.63 10.19 -16.12
CA PHE A 311 -24.97 10.24 -15.57
C PHE A 311 -25.32 11.61 -14.98
N CYS A 312 -24.40 12.27 -14.28
CA CYS A 312 -24.61 13.58 -13.67
C CYS A 312 -24.66 14.73 -14.70
N GLN A 313 -23.98 14.59 -15.83
CA GLN A 313 -23.79 15.67 -16.81
C GLN A 313 -25.09 16.37 -17.21
N PRO A 314 -26.17 15.67 -17.64
CA PRO A 314 -27.41 16.33 -18.04
C PRO A 314 -28.11 17.11 -16.90
N TYR A 315 -27.93 16.69 -15.67
CA TYR A 315 -28.48 17.37 -14.49
C TYR A 315 -27.71 18.64 -14.15
N VAL A 316 -26.38 18.59 -14.32
CA VAL A 316 -25.47 19.71 -14.11
C VAL A 316 -25.71 20.79 -15.20
N GLU A 317 -25.81 20.39 -16.47
CA GLU A 317 -26.11 21.26 -17.61
C GLU A 317 -27.43 22.01 -17.45
N ARG A 318 -28.45 21.33 -16.93
CA ARG A 318 -29.78 21.92 -16.69
C ARG A 318 -29.86 22.70 -15.38
N GLY A 319 -28.78 22.78 -14.60
CA GLY A 319 -28.76 23.46 -13.31
C GLY A 319 -29.56 22.76 -12.20
N ARG A 320 -29.97 21.49 -12.40
CA ARG A 320 -30.69 20.65 -11.42
C ARG A 320 -29.75 20.07 -10.36
N LEU A 321 -28.50 19.85 -10.70
CA LEU A 321 -27.46 19.40 -9.79
C LEU A 321 -26.33 20.42 -9.75
N ARG A 322 -25.96 20.86 -8.55
CA ARG A 322 -24.75 21.66 -8.33
C ARG A 322 -23.64 20.77 -7.80
N MET A 323 -22.43 20.98 -8.30
CA MET A 323 -21.29 20.18 -7.92
C MET A 323 -20.08 21.04 -7.54
N VAL A 324 -19.36 20.56 -6.51
CA VAL A 324 -17.99 20.97 -6.24
C VAL A 324 -17.13 19.72 -6.30
N ALA A 325 -16.13 19.72 -7.17
CA ALA A 325 -15.28 18.55 -7.32
C ALA A 325 -13.82 18.89 -7.01
N GLU A 326 -13.07 17.88 -6.57
CA GLU A 326 -11.64 17.99 -6.34
C GLU A 326 -10.88 17.13 -7.35
N VAL A 327 -9.72 17.64 -7.81
CA VAL A 327 -8.84 16.90 -8.72
C VAL A 327 -7.39 17.36 -8.52
N THR A 328 -6.42 16.51 -8.83
CA THR A 328 -5.02 16.93 -8.90
C THR A 328 -4.70 17.58 -10.25
N VAL A 329 -3.56 18.26 -10.34
CA VAL A 329 -3.13 18.92 -11.59
C VAL A 329 -2.92 17.88 -12.69
N GLU A 330 -2.32 16.72 -12.33
CA GLU A 330 -2.04 15.62 -13.24
C GLU A 330 -3.33 14.92 -13.71
N GLU A 331 -4.27 14.72 -12.79
CA GLU A 331 -5.58 14.11 -13.10
C GLU A 331 -6.46 15.02 -13.94
N LEU A 332 -6.32 16.35 -13.83
CA LEU A 332 -7.10 17.31 -14.59
C LEU A 332 -6.98 17.12 -16.11
N GLU A 333 -5.75 16.92 -16.60
CA GLU A 333 -5.50 16.66 -18.02
C GLU A 333 -6.13 15.35 -18.50
N THR A 334 -6.11 14.33 -17.64
CA THR A 334 -6.79 13.05 -17.92
C THR A 334 -8.31 13.25 -17.97
N CYS A 335 -8.88 13.98 -17.01
CA CYS A 335 -10.31 14.30 -17.01
C CYS A 335 -10.71 15.08 -18.27
N ARG A 336 -9.93 16.08 -18.70
CA ARG A 336 -10.19 16.85 -19.93
C ARG A 336 -10.21 15.97 -21.18
N ARG A 337 -9.29 15.01 -21.25
CA ARG A 337 -9.23 14.08 -22.39
C ARG A 337 -10.41 13.11 -22.40
N LEU A 338 -10.85 12.64 -21.23
CA LEU A 338 -11.93 11.66 -21.11
C LEU A 338 -13.32 12.28 -21.29
N MET A 339 -13.57 13.45 -20.67
CA MET A 339 -14.88 14.12 -20.68
C MET A 339 -14.73 15.66 -20.80
N PRO A 340 -14.30 16.19 -21.94
CA PRO A 340 -14.07 17.63 -22.09
C PRO A 340 -15.35 18.44 -21.83
N GLY A 341 -16.49 18.07 -22.40
CA GLY A 341 -17.76 18.78 -22.23
C GLY A 341 -18.30 18.82 -20.80
N PHE A 342 -17.95 17.84 -19.97
CA PHE A 342 -18.31 17.86 -18.55
C PHE A 342 -17.47 18.85 -17.76
N LEU A 343 -16.17 18.96 -18.07
CA LEU A 343 -15.29 19.88 -17.38
C LEU A 343 -15.58 21.35 -17.71
N ASP A 344 -16.08 21.64 -18.91
CA ASP A 344 -16.48 22.99 -19.31
C ASP A 344 -17.63 23.56 -18.46
N LEU A 345 -18.36 22.70 -17.75
CA LEU A 345 -19.39 23.07 -16.81
C LEU A 345 -18.87 23.62 -15.47
N PHE A 346 -17.55 23.50 -15.22
CA PHE A 346 -16.94 23.87 -13.95
C PHE A 346 -16.04 25.11 -14.07
N GLN A 347 -16.15 25.99 -13.08
CA GLN A 347 -15.16 27.04 -12.85
C GLN A 347 -13.98 26.50 -12.06
N VAL A 348 -12.77 26.68 -12.59
CA VAL A 348 -11.55 26.13 -12.00
C VAL A 348 -10.96 27.09 -10.96
N ARG A 349 -10.68 26.54 -9.76
CA ARG A 349 -9.95 27.24 -8.72
C ARG A 349 -8.67 26.48 -8.37
N MET A 350 -7.52 27.10 -8.67
CA MET A 350 -6.21 26.52 -8.38
C MET A 350 -5.81 26.75 -6.92
N LEU A 351 -5.38 25.66 -6.25
CA LEU A 351 -4.81 25.69 -4.90
C LEU A 351 -3.33 25.33 -4.99
N LYS A 352 -2.46 26.29 -4.69
CA LYS A 352 -1.01 26.10 -4.69
C LYS A 352 -0.56 25.37 -3.41
N PRO A 353 0.56 24.64 -3.44
CA PRO A 353 1.20 24.13 -2.21
C PRO A 353 1.53 25.30 -1.26
N LEU A 354 1.60 25.02 0.04
CA LEU A 354 2.08 26.00 1.00
C LEU A 354 3.59 26.20 0.87
N GLU A 355 4.03 27.43 1.07
CA GLU A 355 5.45 27.73 1.20
C GLU A 355 6.01 27.18 2.51
N THR A 356 7.34 26.97 2.57
CA THR A 356 8.02 26.41 3.75
C THR A 356 7.65 27.12 5.05
N ALA A 357 7.70 28.45 5.06
CA ALA A 357 7.38 29.25 6.25
C ALA A 357 5.91 29.13 6.69
N GLN A 358 4.98 29.03 5.73
CA GLN A 358 3.56 28.79 6.02
C GLN A 358 3.35 27.39 6.59
N ALA A 359 4.02 26.37 6.03
CA ALA A 359 3.94 25.00 6.49
C ALA A 359 4.48 24.83 7.91
N GLU A 360 5.57 25.53 8.27
CA GLU A 360 6.10 25.56 9.64
C GLU A 360 5.10 26.15 10.62
N ARG A 361 4.52 27.33 10.31
CA ARG A 361 3.48 27.96 11.16
C ARG A 361 2.26 27.05 11.32
N LEU A 362 1.85 26.38 10.22
CA LEU A 362 0.75 25.43 10.26
C LEU A 362 1.04 24.27 11.21
N LEU A 363 2.22 23.65 11.17
CA LEU A 363 2.57 22.54 12.08
C LEU A 363 2.58 23.00 13.55
N GLN A 364 3.04 24.22 13.84
CA GLN A 364 2.96 24.81 15.18
C GLN A 364 1.51 24.97 15.63
N GLN A 365 0.64 25.49 14.78
CA GLN A 365 -0.80 25.66 15.07
C GLN A 365 -1.51 24.32 15.28
N VAL A 366 -1.18 23.29 14.49
CA VAL A 366 -1.68 21.93 14.68
C VAL A 366 -1.27 21.40 16.05
N ALA A 367 -0.01 21.55 16.43
CA ALA A 367 0.47 21.10 17.74
C ALA A 367 -0.28 21.80 18.89
N LEU A 368 -0.45 23.12 18.84
CA LEU A 368 -1.19 23.90 19.83
C LEU A 368 -2.68 23.49 19.90
N SER A 369 -3.27 23.11 18.79
CA SER A 369 -4.69 22.68 18.74
C SER A 369 -4.92 21.29 19.31
N GLU A 370 -3.95 20.38 19.19
CA GLU A 370 -4.07 18.98 19.62
C GLU A 370 -3.52 18.74 21.03
N ALA A 371 -2.52 19.52 21.44
CA ALA A 371 -1.94 19.43 22.78
C ALA A 371 -1.59 20.83 23.30
N PRO A 372 -2.21 21.27 24.39
CA PRO A 372 -1.84 22.55 24.99
C PRO A 372 -0.39 22.50 25.51
N PRO A 373 0.33 23.66 25.56
CA PRO A 373 1.76 23.71 25.90
C PRO A 373 2.10 23.13 27.29
N GLN A 374 1.13 23.08 28.19
CA GLN A 374 1.27 22.45 29.51
C GLN A 374 1.37 20.91 29.44
N ARG A 375 0.86 20.30 28.38
CA ARG A 375 0.89 18.85 28.15
C ARG A 375 2.04 18.42 27.24
N LEU A 376 2.34 19.20 26.20
CA LEU A 376 3.38 18.88 25.22
C LEU A 376 4.04 20.18 24.73
N ARG A 377 5.30 20.35 25.04
CA ARG A 377 6.15 21.40 24.48
C ARG A 377 6.73 20.94 23.16
N VAL A 378 6.71 21.78 22.16
CA VAL A 378 7.30 21.49 20.85
C VAL A 378 8.59 22.28 20.70
N GLU A 379 9.68 21.57 20.42
CA GLU A 379 10.96 22.17 20.08
C GLU A 379 10.87 22.86 18.71
N PRO A 380 11.26 24.14 18.55
CA PRO A 380 11.19 24.83 17.25
C PRO A 380 11.95 24.09 16.14
N GLN A 381 13.10 23.50 16.48
CA GLN A 381 13.91 22.73 15.54
C GLN A 381 13.19 21.46 15.04
N ALA A 382 12.32 20.85 15.84
CA ALA A 382 11.52 19.70 15.44
C ALA A 382 10.56 20.04 14.29
N VAL A 383 9.98 21.24 14.30
CA VAL A 383 9.10 21.74 13.23
C VAL A 383 9.90 21.96 11.95
N ALA A 384 11.00 22.70 12.04
CA ALA A 384 11.87 22.99 10.89
C ALA A 384 12.42 21.71 10.26
N ASP A 385 12.90 20.75 11.08
CA ASP A 385 13.39 19.47 10.59
C ASP A 385 12.29 18.62 9.95
N THR A 386 11.06 18.66 10.45
CA THR A 386 9.94 17.98 9.78
C THR A 386 9.78 18.48 8.35
N ILE A 387 9.67 19.79 8.15
CA ILE A 387 9.51 20.37 6.81
C ILE A 387 10.74 20.09 5.93
N ARG A 388 11.96 20.25 6.47
CA ARG A 388 13.20 19.95 5.77
C ARG A 388 13.26 18.50 5.28
N LEU A 389 12.88 17.53 6.11
CA LEU A 389 12.88 16.11 5.77
C LEU A 389 11.87 15.80 4.66
N PHE A 390 10.66 16.34 4.74
CA PHE A 390 9.66 16.15 3.68
C PHE A 390 10.09 16.80 2.37
N HIS A 391 10.60 18.02 2.41
CA HIS A 391 11.07 18.73 1.22
C HIS A 391 12.24 18.00 0.54
N ARG A 392 13.18 17.47 1.33
CA ARG A 392 14.37 16.80 0.82
C ARG A 392 14.09 15.38 0.30
N PHE A 393 13.37 14.57 1.08
CA PHE A 393 13.23 13.14 0.79
C PHE A 393 11.92 12.77 0.10
N LEU A 394 10.91 13.62 0.17
CA LEU A 394 9.59 13.40 -0.42
C LEU A 394 9.12 14.63 -1.22
N PRO A 395 9.95 15.17 -2.14
CA PRO A 395 9.69 16.43 -2.86
C PRO A 395 8.45 16.38 -3.78
N TYR A 396 7.97 15.16 -4.09
CA TYR A 396 6.77 14.92 -4.88
C TYR A 396 5.48 14.97 -4.05
N GLN A 397 5.58 15.06 -2.74
CA GLN A 397 4.45 15.21 -1.83
C GLN A 397 4.26 16.69 -1.50
N ALA A 398 3.12 17.22 -1.89
CA ALA A 398 2.84 18.62 -1.62
C ALA A 398 2.60 18.87 -0.13
N LEU A 399 3.20 19.95 0.36
CA LEU A 399 2.89 20.45 1.70
C LEU A 399 1.48 21.07 1.73
N PRO A 400 0.74 20.93 2.86
CA PRO A 400 1.19 20.37 4.14
C PRO A 400 0.77 18.92 4.40
N GLY A 401 -0.02 18.29 3.54
CA GLY A 401 -0.80 17.09 3.82
C GLY A 401 -0.08 15.97 4.56
N GLU A 402 0.90 15.37 3.92
CA GLU A 402 1.64 14.23 4.49
C GLU A 402 2.48 14.63 5.72
N ALA A 403 3.02 15.86 5.73
CA ALA A 403 3.74 16.37 6.89
C ALA A 403 2.80 16.53 8.10
N VAL A 404 1.56 16.99 7.91
CA VAL A 404 0.54 17.08 8.97
C VAL A 404 0.17 15.70 9.51
N ILE A 405 -0.04 14.72 8.63
CA ILE A 405 -0.37 13.34 9.04
C ILE A 405 0.76 12.77 9.91
N PHE A 406 1.99 12.91 9.44
CA PHE A 406 3.18 12.48 10.18
C PHE A 406 3.27 13.20 11.54
N TRP A 407 3.11 14.52 11.54
CA TRP A 407 3.19 15.37 12.75
C TRP A 407 2.15 14.99 13.80
N ARG A 408 0.90 14.78 13.39
CA ARG A 408 -0.17 14.29 14.25
C ARG A 408 0.16 12.92 14.84
N GLY A 409 0.74 12.03 14.06
CA GLY A 409 1.21 10.72 14.52
C GLY A 409 2.23 10.86 15.65
N LEU A 410 3.20 11.76 15.51
CA LEU A 410 4.21 12.04 16.53
C LEU A 410 3.60 12.64 17.80
N ILE A 411 2.69 13.60 17.67
CA ILE A 411 1.97 14.20 18.81
C ILE A 411 1.19 13.12 19.57
N ALA A 412 0.41 12.30 18.85
CA ALA A 412 -0.37 11.23 19.46
C ALA A 412 0.50 10.18 20.15
N GLN A 413 1.67 9.88 19.60
CA GLN A 413 2.65 8.99 20.22
C GLN A 413 3.28 9.61 21.47
N ALA A 414 3.65 10.91 21.41
CA ALA A 414 4.20 11.64 22.55
C ALA A 414 3.21 11.69 23.72
N LEU A 415 1.94 11.97 23.44
CA LEU A 415 0.88 12.00 24.46
C LEU A 415 0.65 10.62 25.11
N ARG A 416 0.74 9.53 24.31
CA ARG A 416 0.62 8.16 24.84
C ARG A 416 1.80 7.74 25.72
N SER A 417 3.02 8.09 25.31
CA SER A 417 4.24 7.80 26.10
C SER A 417 4.42 8.77 27.29
N ARG A 418 3.49 9.71 27.48
CA ARG A 418 3.54 10.75 28.52
C ARG A 418 4.79 11.63 28.45
N ASP A 419 5.37 11.77 27.26
CA ASP A 419 6.47 12.69 27.04
C ASP A 419 5.95 14.13 27.11
N ARG A 420 6.75 15.00 27.70
CA ARG A 420 6.41 16.42 27.84
C ARG A 420 6.95 17.28 26.71
N GLU A 421 7.81 16.70 25.87
CA GLU A 421 8.48 17.44 24.82
C GLU A 421 8.55 16.63 23.51
N LEU A 422 8.21 17.27 22.40
CA LEU A 422 8.40 16.75 21.04
C LEU A 422 9.71 17.31 20.50
N THR A 423 10.76 16.50 20.60
CA THR A 423 12.13 16.88 20.26
C THR A 423 12.46 16.58 18.80
N ARG A 424 13.53 17.21 18.30
CA ARG A 424 14.16 16.90 17.02
C ARG A 424 14.46 15.40 16.86
N ASP A 425 15.03 14.77 17.88
CA ASP A 425 15.38 13.33 17.83
C ASP A 425 14.17 12.43 17.64
N ARG A 426 13.03 12.83 18.18
CA ARG A 426 11.78 12.09 17.98
C ARG A 426 11.28 12.20 16.54
N VAL A 427 11.40 13.38 15.94
CA VAL A 427 11.09 13.58 14.51
C VAL A 427 11.98 12.69 13.63
N LEU A 428 13.29 12.71 13.88
CA LEU A 428 14.23 11.89 13.10
C LEU A 428 13.95 10.39 13.24
N ARG A 429 13.68 9.90 14.46
CA ARG A 429 13.30 8.49 14.68
C ARG A 429 11.98 8.13 14.01
N GLY A 430 10.95 8.95 14.14
CA GLY A 430 9.67 8.70 13.47
C GLY A 430 9.80 8.73 11.95
N PHE A 431 10.65 9.60 11.39
CA PHE A 431 10.91 9.64 9.95
C PHE A 431 11.71 8.42 9.48
N LEU A 432 12.66 7.94 10.28
CA LEU A 432 13.38 6.68 10.05
C LEU A 432 12.42 5.50 10.05
N GLU A 433 11.53 5.39 11.02
CA GLU A 433 10.51 4.33 11.08
C GLU A 433 9.60 4.35 9.85
N ARG A 434 9.19 5.53 9.39
CA ARG A 434 8.34 5.71 8.21
C ARG A 434 9.06 5.38 6.90
N THR A 435 10.29 5.84 6.73
CA THR A 435 11.02 5.75 5.45
C THR A 435 12.02 4.60 5.42
N GLY A 436 12.50 4.15 6.57
CA GLY A 436 13.59 3.19 6.71
C GLY A 436 14.95 3.72 6.25
N LEU A 437 15.09 5.04 6.07
CA LEU A 437 16.37 5.66 5.76
C LEU A 437 17.28 5.62 7.00
N PRO A 438 18.52 5.15 6.87
CA PRO A 438 19.49 5.18 7.97
C PRO A 438 19.68 6.59 8.53
N GLU A 439 19.92 6.70 9.83
CA GLU A 439 20.09 7.96 10.56
C GLU A 439 21.17 8.86 9.93
N GLN A 440 22.24 8.26 9.42
CA GLN A 440 23.34 8.95 8.74
C GLN A 440 22.90 9.79 7.53
N PHE A 441 21.75 9.49 6.90
CA PHE A 441 21.19 10.31 5.82
C PHE A 441 20.28 11.41 6.34
N LEU A 442 19.66 11.20 7.48
CA LEU A 442 18.69 12.14 8.06
C LEU A 442 19.39 13.27 8.84
N ARG A 443 20.56 12.98 9.44
CA ARG A 443 21.36 13.94 10.17
C ARG A 443 22.49 14.49 9.31
N ASP A 444 22.47 15.78 9.05
CA ASP A 444 23.51 16.44 8.26
C ASP A 444 24.87 16.50 9.00
N GLU A 445 24.82 16.47 10.33
CA GLU A 445 26.00 16.52 11.22
C GLU A 445 26.81 15.23 11.20
N LEU A 446 26.20 14.09 10.84
CA LEU A 446 26.92 12.82 10.77
C LEU A 446 27.75 12.77 9.48
N PRO A 447 29.09 12.77 9.58
CA PRO A 447 29.94 12.68 8.42
C PRO A 447 29.79 11.30 7.76
N LEU A 448 29.78 11.28 6.45
CA LEU A 448 29.77 10.06 5.65
C LEU A 448 30.89 10.18 4.63
N SER A 449 32.05 9.55 4.91
CA SER A 449 33.16 9.62 3.98
C SER A 449 33.00 8.65 2.83
N TRP A 450 33.46 9.06 1.64
CA TRP A 450 33.47 8.23 0.44
C TRP A 450 34.25 6.93 0.66
N GLU A 451 35.40 7.01 1.35
CA GLU A 451 36.28 5.87 1.65
C GLU A 451 35.57 4.83 2.51
N THR A 452 34.82 5.30 3.53
CA THR A 452 34.06 4.39 4.42
C THR A 452 32.96 3.64 3.63
N ILE A 453 32.22 4.36 2.78
CA ILE A 453 31.18 3.77 1.97
C ILE A 453 31.78 2.79 0.97
N ARG A 454 32.82 3.20 0.25
CA ARG A 454 33.54 2.37 -0.69
C ARG A 454 34.06 1.08 -0.04
N GLY A 455 34.66 1.20 1.15
CA GLY A 455 35.13 0.07 1.94
C GLY A 455 34.01 -0.93 2.23
N GLN A 456 32.84 -0.45 2.68
CA GLN A 456 31.66 -1.31 2.94
C GLN A 456 31.18 -2.08 1.69
N PHE A 457 31.28 -1.47 0.50
CA PHE A 457 30.95 -2.15 -0.76
C PHE A 457 32.04 -3.15 -1.15
N ALA A 458 33.32 -2.76 -1.09
CA ALA A 458 34.46 -3.61 -1.42
C ALA A 458 34.58 -4.85 -0.52
N ASP A 459 34.26 -4.70 0.76
CA ASP A 459 34.19 -5.82 1.70
C ASP A 459 33.15 -6.85 1.31
N ARG A 460 32.08 -6.49 0.63
CA ARG A 460 31.03 -7.41 0.22
C ARG A 460 31.19 -7.91 -1.20
N VAL A 461 31.64 -7.07 -2.12
CA VAL A 461 31.79 -7.36 -3.55
C VAL A 461 33.28 -7.33 -3.89
N VAL A 462 33.92 -8.49 -3.73
CA VAL A 462 35.36 -8.65 -3.90
C VAL A 462 35.77 -8.58 -5.37
N GLY A 463 36.89 -7.93 -5.66
CA GLY A 463 37.50 -7.91 -6.99
C GLY A 463 36.81 -6.97 -8.01
N GLN A 464 35.94 -6.05 -7.54
CA GLN A 464 35.18 -5.12 -8.37
C GLN A 464 35.35 -3.68 -7.89
N SER A 465 36.55 -3.12 -7.95
CA SER A 465 36.85 -1.79 -7.43
C SER A 465 36.04 -0.70 -8.14
N THR A 466 36.07 -0.61 -9.46
CA THR A 466 35.35 0.39 -10.24
C THR A 466 33.85 0.37 -10.07
N PRO A 467 33.16 -0.78 -10.10
CA PRO A 467 31.76 -0.87 -9.72
C PRO A 467 31.45 -0.35 -8.31
N CYS A 468 32.30 -0.65 -7.31
CA CYS A 468 32.14 -0.15 -5.95
C CYS A 468 32.31 1.38 -5.85
N ASP A 469 33.26 1.93 -6.61
CA ASP A 469 33.50 3.38 -6.68
C ASP A 469 32.27 4.13 -7.22
N VAL A 470 31.71 3.66 -8.34
CA VAL A 470 30.51 4.25 -8.94
C VAL A 470 29.31 4.22 -7.98
N VAL A 471 29.11 3.12 -7.28
CA VAL A 471 28.00 3.00 -6.33
C VAL A 471 28.24 3.87 -5.09
N ALA A 472 29.48 4.00 -4.62
CA ALA A 472 29.84 4.92 -3.54
C ALA A 472 29.54 6.39 -3.93
N ASP A 473 29.84 6.80 -5.17
CA ASP A 473 29.50 8.12 -5.69
C ASP A 473 27.99 8.40 -5.67
N VAL A 474 27.16 7.40 -5.98
CA VAL A 474 25.69 7.54 -5.89
C VAL A 474 25.26 7.80 -4.45
N VAL A 475 25.80 7.06 -3.49
CA VAL A 475 25.45 7.22 -2.06
C VAL A 475 25.89 8.58 -1.53
N VAL A 476 27.09 9.04 -1.91
CA VAL A 476 27.60 10.36 -1.48
C VAL A 476 26.77 11.50 -2.09
N ARG A 477 26.42 11.42 -3.38
CA ARG A 477 25.53 12.40 -4.02
C ARG A 477 24.17 12.47 -3.33
N PHE A 478 23.60 11.33 -2.97
CA PHE A 478 22.35 11.29 -2.23
C PHE A 478 22.48 11.94 -0.84
N LYS A 479 23.57 11.66 -0.10
CA LYS A 479 23.86 12.31 1.19
C LYS A 479 24.01 13.82 1.04
N ALA A 480 24.72 14.26 0.00
CA ALA A 480 24.94 15.66 -0.29
C ALA A 480 23.71 16.42 -0.86
N ALA A 481 22.60 15.72 -1.10
CA ALA A 481 21.41 16.27 -1.76
C ALA A 481 21.70 16.90 -3.15
N MET A 482 22.65 16.32 -3.91
CA MET A 482 23.08 16.79 -5.23
C MET A 482 22.45 15.99 -6.38
N ASN A 483 21.43 15.19 -6.10
CA ASN A 483 20.65 14.47 -7.11
C ASN A 483 19.55 15.35 -7.71
N ASP A 484 19.17 15.07 -8.95
CA ASP A 484 18.04 15.73 -9.62
C ASP A 484 16.73 15.30 -8.94
N PRO A 485 15.91 16.23 -8.40
CA PRO A 485 14.69 15.90 -7.72
C PRO A 485 13.56 15.41 -8.64
N GLN A 486 13.72 15.55 -9.97
CA GLN A 486 12.71 15.13 -10.96
C GLN A 486 12.96 13.71 -11.50
N ARG A 487 14.14 13.16 -11.30
CA ARG A 487 14.58 11.85 -11.82
C ARG A 487 14.73 10.84 -10.67
N PRO A 488 14.85 9.53 -10.96
CA PRO A 488 15.29 8.53 -9.98
C PRO A 488 16.65 8.92 -9.36
N LEU A 489 16.94 8.42 -8.16
CA LEU A 489 18.20 8.72 -7.47
C LEU A 489 19.44 8.35 -8.30
N ALA A 490 19.36 7.25 -9.02
CA ALA A 490 20.31 6.86 -10.06
C ALA A 490 19.70 5.78 -10.95
N THR A 491 20.11 5.77 -12.23
CA THR A 491 19.80 4.74 -13.21
C THR A 491 21.11 4.10 -13.67
N LEU A 492 21.36 2.85 -13.22
CA LEU A 492 22.64 2.16 -13.43
C LEU A 492 22.45 0.92 -14.31
N LEU A 493 23.38 0.69 -15.25
CA LEU A 493 23.42 -0.54 -16.03
C LEU A 493 24.69 -1.31 -15.69
N PHE A 494 24.56 -2.47 -15.07
CA PHE A 494 25.66 -3.37 -14.70
C PHE A 494 25.90 -4.38 -15.81
N CYS A 495 27.02 -4.29 -16.50
CA CYS A 495 27.39 -5.15 -17.61
C CYS A 495 28.57 -6.03 -17.25
N GLY A 496 28.58 -7.27 -17.72
CA GLY A 496 29.71 -8.18 -17.50
C GLY A 496 29.31 -9.65 -17.45
N PRO A 497 30.26 -10.57 -17.28
CA PRO A 497 30.00 -12.00 -17.22
C PRO A 497 29.04 -12.41 -16.11
N THR A 498 28.47 -13.60 -16.21
CA THR A 498 27.70 -14.17 -15.11
C THR A 498 28.60 -14.49 -13.90
N GLY A 499 28.07 -14.36 -12.68
CA GLY A 499 28.79 -14.75 -11.47
C GLY A 499 29.92 -13.81 -11.01
N VAL A 500 30.05 -12.59 -11.56
CA VAL A 500 31.07 -11.62 -11.16
C VAL A 500 30.63 -10.66 -10.03
N GLY A 501 29.37 -10.75 -9.57
CA GLY A 501 28.89 -9.97 -8.42
C GLY A 501 27.91 -8.85 -8.75
N LYS A 502 27.36 -8.73 -9.98
CA LYS A 502 26.38 -7.69 -10.38
C LYS A 502 25.18 -7.62 -9.43
N THR A 503 24.49 -8.74 -9.25
CA THR A 503 23.32 -8.85 -8.35
C THR A 503 23.70 -8.65 -6.87
N GLU A 504 24.92 -9.07 -6.47
CA GLU A 504 25.37 -8.88 -5.08
C GLU A 504 25.67 -7.40 -4.79
N LEU A 505 26.20 -6.66 -5.76
CA LEU A 505 26.38 -5.21 -5.61
C LEU A 505 25.05 -4.47 -5.49
N ALA A 506 24.02 -4.85 -6.28
CA ALA A 506 22.69 -4.29 -6.15
C ALA A 506 22.05 -4.56 -4.77
N LYS A 507 22.21 -5.80 -4.25
CA LYS A 507 21.80 -6.16 -2.88
C LYS A 507 22.55 -5.34 -1.82
N THR A 508 23.85 -5.15 -2.02
CA THR A 508 24.68 -4.40 -1.08
C THR A 508 24.31 -2.92 -1.09
N LEU A 509 24.00 -2.36 -2.27
CA LEU A 509 23.51 -1.00 -2.42
C LEU A 509 22.16 -0.81 -1.69
N ALA A 510 21.22 -1.76 -1.84
CA ALA A 510 19.95 -1.72 -1.13
C ALA A 510 20.13 -1.72 0.40
N ARG A 511 21.06 -2.52 0.91
CA ARG A 511 21.40 -2.55 2.34
C ARG A 511 22.10 -1.28 2.80
N GLY A 512 23.00 -0.73 2.00
CA GLY A 512 23.77 0.47 2.34
C GLY A 512 22.91 1.75 2.35
N LEU A 513 22.02 1.88 1.35
CA LEU A 513 21.12 3.05 1.26
C LEU A 513 19.92 2.96 2.20
N PHE A 514 19.30 1.77 2.32
CA PHE A 514 17.98 1.62 2.93
C PHE A 514 17.92 0.53 4.02
N GLY A 515 19.07 -0.01 4.41
CA GLY A 515 19.15 -1.00 5.48
C GLY A 515 18.94 -0.38 6.86
N ALA A 516 18.20 -1.06 7.74
CA ALA A 516 18.07 -0.66 9.14
C ALA A 516 19.44 -0.65 9.82
N SER A 517 19.64 0.35 10.71
CA SER A 517 20.83 0.50 11.53
C SER A 517 21.20 -0.80 12.26
N ALA A 518 22.49 -1.11 12.26
CA ALA A 518 23.03 -2.38 12.77
C ALA A 518 22.97 -2.54 14.31
N GLU A 519 22.38 -1.60 15.04
CA GLU A 519 22.51 -1.55 16.51
C GLU A 519 21.57 -2.45 17.30
N ASN A 520 20.50 -3.01 16.71
CA ASN A 520 19.71 -4.07 17.38
C ASN A 520 18.92 -4.92 16.36
N PRO A 521 19.51 -5.98 15.83
CA PRO A 521 18.75 -6.90 14.99
C PRO A 521 17.98 -7.87 15.89
N ASP A 522 16.68 -7.68 16.04
CA ASP A 522 15.78 -8.77 16.38
C ASP A 522 15.88 -9.82 15.26
N PRO A 523 16.44 -11.02 15.52
CA PRO A 523 16.70 -12.02 14.47
C PRO A 523 15.44 -12.45 13.72
N SER A 524 14.26 -12.32 14.31
CA SER A 524 12.98 -12.74 13.73
C SER A 524 12.41 -11.72 12.73
N GLN A 525 12.66 -10.41 12.93
CA GLN A 525 12.23 -9.34 12.03
C GLN A 525 13.30 -9.00 10.96
N ALA A 526 14.56 -9.25 11.29
CA ALA A 526 15.69 -8.89 10.44
C ALA A 526 15.72 -9.57 9.06
N ALA A 527 15.13 -10.75 8.90
CA ALA A 527 15.12 -11.48 7.64
C ALA A 527 14.06 -10.94 6.66
N THR A 528 12.91 -10.53 7.16
CA THR A 528 11.78 -10.08 6.34
C THR A 528 11.96 -8.61 5.90
N ASP A 529 12.44 -7.74 6.78
CA ASP A 529 12.65 -6.32 6.46
C ASP A 529 13.89 -6.05 5.59
N ARG A 530 14.94 -6.88 5.72
CA ARG A 530 16.18 -6.70 4.93
C ARG A 530 16.05 -7.14 3.47
N GLN A 531 15.13 -8.05 3.14
CA GLN A 531 14.77 -8.41 1.76
C GLN A 531 13.82 -7.38 1.12
N ALA A 532 13.09 -6.62 1.92
CA ALA A 532 12.00 -5.75 1.47
C ALA A 532 12.44 -4.48 0.70
N ARG A 533 13.73 -4.10 0.74
CA ARG A 533 14.25 -2.89 0.09
C ARG A 533 14.91 -3.13 -1.27
N LEU A 534 14.96 -4.36 -1.73
CA LEU A 534 15.38 -4.74 -3.06
C LEU A 534 14.20 -5.39 -3.80
N LEU A 535 13.69 -4.72 -4.79
CA LEU A 535 12.66 -5.25 -5.68
C LEU A 535 13.33 -5.82 -6.93
N ARG A 536 13.35 -7.15 -7.06
CA ARG A 536 13.94 -7.82 -8.21
C ARG A 536 12.87 -8.25 -9.20
N LEU A 537 13.09 -7.90 -10.46
CA LEU A 537 12.29 -8.31 -11.61
C LEU A 537 13.19 -9.05 -12.59
N ASP A 538 12.84 -10.30 -12.91
CA ASP A 538 13.53 -11.07 -13.94
C ASP A 538 12.91 -10.74 -15.30
N MET A 539 13.68 -10.10 -16.17
CA MET A 539 13.18 -9.62 -17.46
C MET A 539 12.90 -10.73 -18.46
N SER A 540 13.38 -11.95 -18.21
CA SER A 540 12.98 -13.11 -19.01
C SER A 540 11.47 -13.41 -18.89
N GLU A 541 10.84 -13.05 -17.78
CA GLU A 541 9.39 -13.14 -17.61
C GLU A 541 8.62 -12.05 -18.37
N TYR A 542 9.29 -11.02 -18.85
CA TYR A 542 8.73 -9.86 -19.56
C TYR A 542 9.19 -9.81 -21.03
N SER A 543 9.38 -10.96 -21.66
CA SER A 543 9.84 -11.09 -23.06
C SER A 543 8.72 -11.08 -24.11
N GLY A 544 7.45 -11.20 -23.70
CA GLY A 544 6.30 -11.25 -24.61
C GLY A 544 5.71 -9.87 -24.94
N PRO A 545 4.81 -9.79 -25.94
CA PRO A 545 4.23 -8.52 -26.40
C PRO A 545 3.39 -7.77 -25.36
N TRP A 546 2.84 -8.47 -24.36
CA TRP A 546 2.06 -7.92 -23.25
C TRP A 546 2.92 -7.57 -22.01
N ALA A 547 4.24 -7.53 -22.18
CA ALA A 547 5.17 -7.33 -21.08
C ALA A 547 5.00 -5.97 -20.39
N ALA A 548 4.75 -4.91 -21.15
CA ALA A 548 4.50 -3.58 -20.60
C ALA A 548 3.23 -3.56 -19.73
N ASP A 549 2.13 -4.15 -20.22
CA ASP A 549 0.88 -4.22 -19.45
C ASP A 549 1.07 -5.05 -18.19
N ARG A 550 1.74 -6.20 -18.27
CA ARG A 550 2.06 -7.05 -17.11
C ARG A 550 2.92 -6.34 -16.07
N LEU A 551 3.83 -5.47 -16.51
CA LEU A 551 4.64 -4.65 -15.61
C LEU A 551 3.77 -3.65 -14.82
N LEU A 552 2.72 -3.13 -15.46
CA LEU A 552 1.85 -2.09 -14.90
C LEU A 552 0.65 -2.66 -14.15
N PHE A 553 0.04 -3.74 -14.68
CA PHE A 553 -1.23 -4.26 -14.22
C PHE A 553 -1.21 -5.77 -14.01
N GLN A 554 -2.10 -6.23 -13.14
CA GLN A 554 -2.52 -7.62 -13.05
C GLN A 554 -3.64 -7.91 -14.07
N ALA A 555 -3.92 -9.19 -14.33
CA ALA A 555 -4.98 -9.61 -15.23
C ALA A 555 -6.38 -9.08 -14.85
N ASN A 556 -6.61 -8.74 -13.58
CA ASN A 556 -7.84 -8.15 -13.07
C ASN A 556 -7.88 -6.60 -13.19
N GLY A 557 -6.93 -5.99 -13.87
CA GLY A 557 -6.84 -4.53 -14.03
C GLY A 557 -6.31 -3.75 -12.81
N GLN A 558 -5.98 -4.44 -11.72
CA GLN A 558 -5.35 -3.80 -10.57
C GLN A 558 -3.87 -3.51 -10.83
N PRO A 559 -3.26 -2.54 -10.13
CA PRO A 559 -1.82 -2.31 -10.23
C PRO A 559 -1.04 -3.58 -9.95
N SER A 560 0.04 -3.80 -10.71
CA SER A 560 0.95 -4.92 -10.51
C SER A 560 1.57 -4.91 -9.11
N GLU A 561 2.13 -6.03 -8.68
CA GLU A 561 2.84 -6.09 -7.39
C GLU A 561 4.03 -5.13 -7.39
N PHE A 562 4.72 -4.98 -8.50
CA PHE A 562 5.78 -3.99 -8.71
C PHE A 562 5.32 -2.57 -8.38
N ILE A 563 4.23 -2.12 -8.98
CA ILE A 563 3.67 -0.78 -8.75
C ILE A 563 3.21 -0.60 -7.29
N ARG A 564 2.58 -1.63 -6.71
CA ARG A 564 2.13 -1.58 -5.31
C ARG A 564 3.29 -1.49 -4.33
N GLN A 565 4.38 -2.22 -4.57
CA GLN A 565 5.57 -2.18 -3.73
C GLN A 565 6.27 -0.82 -3.78
N ILE A 566 6.43 -0.22 -4.97
CA ILE A 566 6.99 1.12 -5.13
C ILE A 566 6.14 2.18 -4.39
N ARG A 567 4.81 2.10 -4.51
CA ARG A 567 3.91 3.02 -3.79
C ARG A 567 4.00 2.86 -2.28
N ARG A 568 4.18 1.63 -1.79
CA ARG A 568 4.31 1.32 -0.37
C ARG A 568 5.69 1.69 0.19
N GLN A 569 6.75 1.46 -0.61
CA GLN A 569 8.14 1.69 -0.22
C GLN A 569 8.90 2.44 -1.32
N PRO A 570 8.77 3.78 -1.39
CA PRO A 570 9.42 4.57 -2.44
C PRO A 570 10.96 4.51 -2.39
N PHE A 571 11.52 4.39 -1.17
CA PHE A 571 12.96 4.24 -0.95
C PHE A 571 13.36 2.77 -1.13
N THR A 572 13.71 2.39 -2.34
CA THR A 572 14.04 1.01 -2.71
C THR A 572 15.04 0.96 -3.85
N VAL A 573 15.76 -0.14 -3.97
CA VAL A 573 16.54 -0.47 -5.16
C VAL A 573 15.69 -1.39 -6.02
N VAL A 574 15.43 -1.00 -7.25
CA VAL A 574 14.76 -1.84 -8.25
C VAL A 574 15.82 -2.48 -9.13
N LEU A 575 15.84 -3.79 -9.16
CA LEU A 575 16.77 -4.57 -9.98
C LEU A 575 16.02 -5.23 -11.14
N PHE A 576 16.27 -4.75 -12.35
CA PHE A 576 15.84 -5.39 -13.60
C PHE A 576 16.93 -6.36 -14.04
N ASP A 577 16.75 -7.64 -13.76
CA ASP A 577 17.77 -8.66 -14.04
C ASP A 577 17.61 -9.15 -15.49
N GLU A 578 18.75 -9.25 -16.21
CA GLU A 578 18.83 -9.66 -17.63
C GLU A 578 17.98 -8.76 -18.55
N ILE A 579 18.18 -7.44 -18.47
CA ILE A 579 17.37 -6.42 -19.17
C ILE A 579 17.29 -6.65 -20.69
N GLU A 580 18.33 -7.24 -21.31
CA GLU A 580 18.38 -7.57 -22.73
C GLU A 580 17.30 -8.56 -23.18
N LYS A 581 16.69 -9.29 -22.25
CA LYS A 581 15.61 -10.25 -22.55
C LYS A 581 14.22 -9.61 -22.57
N ALA A 582 14.10 -8.37 -22.08
CA ALA A 582 12.83 -7.67 -22.04
C ALA A 582 12.31 -7.36 -23.45
N HIS A 583 10.98 -7.40 -23.59
CA HIS A 583 10.34 -6.94 -24.83
C HIS A 583 10.54 -5.43 -25.02
N PRO A 584 10.67 -4.92 -26.25
CA PRO A 584 10.86 -3.49 -26.52
C PRO A 584 9.87 -2.54 -25.87
N SER A 585 8.60 -2.96 -25.68
CA SER A 585 7.59 -2.16 -24.99
C SER A 585 7.93 -1.86 -23.53
N VAL A 586 8.74 -2.70 -22.88
CA VAL A 586 9.22 -2.46 -21.51
C VAL A 586 10.20 -1.29 -21.48
N TYR A 587 11.07 -1.19 -22.50
CA TYR A 587 12.00 -0.05 -22.60
C TYR A 587 11.26 1.28 -22.74
N ASP A 588 10.15 1.31 -23.50
CA ASP A 588 9.35 2.52 -23.69
C ASP A 588 8.73 2.98 -22.35
N VAL A 589 8.25 2.05 -21.52
CA VAL A 589 7.77 2.34 -20.15
C VAL A 589 8.92 2.84 -19.26
N LEU A 590 10.08 2.17 -19.30
CA LEU A 590 11.21 2.54 -18.46
C LEU A 590 11.83 3.90 -18.86
N MET A 591 11.79 4.29 -20.13
CA MET A 591 12.24 5.61 -20.55
C MET A 591 11.50 6.74 -19.84
N THR A 592 10.17 6.62 -19.70
CA THR A 592 9.38 7.60 -18.96
C THR A 592 9.80 7.66 -17.48
N VAL A 593 10.08 6.51 -16.88
CA VAL A 593 10.57 6.45 -15.49
C VAL A 593 11.93 7.11 -15.34
N PHE A 594 12.85 6.91 -16.29
CA PHE A 594 14.20 7.47 -16.24
C PHE A 594 14.23 9.01 -16.40
N ASP A 595 13.33 9.56 -17.24
CA ASP A 595 13.27 11.00 -17.51
C ASP A 595 12.49 11.77 -16.44
N GLU A 596 11.31 11.27 -16.08
CA GLU A 596 10.37 12.02 -15.23
C GLU A 596 10.28 11.48 -13.80
N GLY A 597 10.93 10.35 -13.51
CA GLY A 597 10.84 9.70 -12.20
C GLY A 597 9.43 9.31 -11.81
N ARG A 598 8.54 9.14 -12.78
CA ARG A 598 7.13 8.78 -12.56
C ARG A 598 6.59 7.85 -13.63
N LEU A 599 5.50 7.20 -13.30
CA LEU A 599 4.75 6.37 -14.21
C LEU A 599 3.25 6.55 -13.94
N SER A 600 2.51 6.91 -14.97
CA SER A 600 1.05 7.04 -14.88
C SER A 600 0.39 5.75 -15.40
N ASP A 601 -0.55 5.22 -14.63
CA ASP A 601 -1.35 4.09 -15.09
C ASP A 601 -2.47 4.57 -16.05
N ARG A 602 -3.19 3.64 -16.69
CA ARG A 602 -4.29 3.97 -17.62
C ARG A 602 -5.43 4.77 -16.99
N PHE A 603 -5.52 4.75 -15.65
CA PHE A 603 -6.49 5.52 -14.87
C PHE A 603 -5.93 6.89 -14.43
N GLY A 604 -4.76 7.31 -14.91
CA GLY A 604 -4.10 8.56 -14.54
C GLY A 604 -3.44 8.58 -13.16
N ARG A 605 -3.43 7.44 -12.44
CA ARG A 605 -2.81 7.37 -11.11
C ARG A 605 -1.30 7.30 -11.22
N VAL A 606 -0.62 8.27 -10.63
CA VAL A 606 0.83 8.42 -10.69
C VAL A 606 1.54 7.53 -9.66
N THR A 607 2.63 6.89 -10.08
CA THR A 607 3.58 6.18 -9.22
C THR A 607 4.93 6.85 -9.34
N TRP A 608 5.53 7.25 -8.22
CA TRP A 608 6.78 7.99 -8.18
C TRP A 608 7.97 7.06 -7.95
N PHE A 609 9.03 7.24 -8.75
CA PHE A 609 10.30 6.53 -8.67
C PHE A 609 11.47 7.42 -8.24
N ARG A 610 11.20 8.70 -7.90
CA ARG A 610 12.20 9.72 -7.56
C ARG A 610 13.04 9.39 -6.33
N SER A 611 12.55 8.52 -5.47
CA SER A 611 13.27 8.01 -4.30
C SER A 611 13.88 6.63 -4.51
N ALA A 612 13.80 6.06 -5.72
CA ALA A 612 14.32 4.75 -6.03
C ALA A 612 15.67 4.83 -6.77
N VAL A 613 16.50 3.80 -6.58
CA VAL A 613 17.66 3.53 -7.44
C VAL A 613 17.28 2.40 -8.38
N LEU A 614 17.44 2.65 -9.67
CA LEU A 614 17.15 1.69 -10.73
C LEU A 614 18.45 1.03 -11.18
N VAL A 615 18.53 -0.28 -11.05
CA VAL A 615 19.68 -1.07 -11.46
C VAL A 615 19.23 -2.08 -12.51
N MET A 616 19.86 -2.08 -13.64
CA MET A 616 19.68 -3.08 -14.69
C MET A 616 20.92 -3.97 -14.75
N THR A 617 20.78 -5.28 -14.95
CA THR A 617 21.92 -6.16 -15.25
C THR A 617 21.86 -6.64 -16.68
N SER A 618 23.02 -6.80 -17.29
CA SER A 618 23.16 -7.37 -18.63
C SER A 618 24.38 -8.27 -18.74
N ASN A 619 24.24 -9.33 -19.53
CA ASN A 619 25.32 -10.23 -19.88
C ASN A 619 25.87 -9.97 -21.31
N LEU A 620 25.44 -8.90 -21.97
CA LEU A 620 25.89 -8.55 -23.31
C LEU A 620 27.38 -8.22 -23.34
N GLY A 621 28.01 -8.52 -24.44
CA GLY A 621 29.45 -8.27 -24.65
C GLY A 621 30.38 -9.30 -24.00
N THR A 622 29.85 -10.37 -23.40
CA THR A 622 30.66 -11.43 -22.77
C THR A 622 31.14 -12.52 -23.74
N VAL A 623 30.56 -12.59 -24.94
CA VAL A 623 30.82 -13.63 -25.93
C VAL A 623 31.50 -13.01 -27.16
N THR A 624 32.81 -12.83 -27.08
CA THR A 624 33.66 -12.77 -28.25
C THR A 624 34.96 -13.55 -28.00
N GLN A 625 34.82 -14.87 -27.85
CA GLN A 625 35.88 -15.79 -28.22
C GLN A 625 35.72 -16.06 -29.71
N GLY A 626 36.50 -15.37 -30.56
CA GLY A 626 36.49 -15.69 -32.00
C GLY A 626 37.11 -14.64 -32.94
N SER A 627 37.85 -13.65 -32.47
CA SER A 627 38.75 -12.92 -33.35
C SER A 627 40.20 -13.15 -32.92
N VAL A 628 40.81 -14.13 -33.56
CA VAL A 628 42.25 -14.28 -33.59
C VAL A 628 42.84 -13.06 -34.29
N GLY A 629 43.23 -12.06 -33.49
CA GLY A 629 43.95 -10.87 -33.92
C GLY A 629 45.04 -10.59 -32.88
N PHE A 630 46.27 -10.81 -33.27
CA PHE A 630 47.48 -10.53 -32.50
C PHE A 630 47.57 -9.05 -32.10
N GLY A 631 47.74 -8.78 -30.82
CA GLY A 631 48.28 -7.53 -30.28
C GLY A 631 47.26 -6.46 -29.89
N GLY A 632 47.04 -6.30 -28.59
CA GLY A 632 46.35 -5.14 -28.06
C GLY A 632 46.06 -5.24 -26.55
N ALA A 633 46.70 -4.39 -25.80
CA ALA A 633 46.75 -4.26 -24.35
C ALA A 633 45.36 -4.34 -23.66
N GLU A 634 45.37 -4.65 -22.36
CA GLU A 634 44.24 -4.77 -21.42
C GLU A 634 43.25 -3.60 -21.42
N THR A 635 43.58 -2.45 -21.96
CA THR A 635 42.74 -1.26 -22.11
C THR A 635 41.62 -1.39 -23.16
N GLY A 636 41.63 -2.45 -24.01
CA GLY A 636 40.61 -2.66 -25.05
C GLY A 636 39.32 -3.36 -24.60
N ARG A 637 39.34 -4.15 -23.53
CA ARG A 637 38.21 -5.02 -23.16
C ARG A 637 36.98 -4.28 -22.57
N THR A 638 37.20 -3.30 -21.73
CA THR A 638 36.16 -2.44 -21.17
C THR A 638 35.45 -1.62 -22.27
N GLY A 639 36.19 -1.19 -23.29
CA GLY A 639 35.62 -0.49 -24.44
C GLY A 639 34.67 -1.37 -25.27
N HIS A 640 35.03 -2.63 -25.49
CA HIS A 640 34.23 -3.55 -26.31
C HIS A 640 32.91 -3.92 -25.68
N GLN A 641 32.85 -4.13 -24.37
CA GLN A 641 31.59 -4.44 -23.65
C GLN A 641 30.63 -3.25 -23.71
N ALA A 642 31.13 -2.04 -23.45
CA ALA A 642 30.32 -0.83 -23.56
C ALA A 642 29.77 -0.59 -24.96
N VAL A 643 30.59 -0.90 -26.01
CA VAL A 643 30.15 -0.80 -27.40
C VAL A 643 29.09 -1.83 -27.75
N ALA A 644 29.26 -3.09 -27.35
CA ALA A 644 28.27 -4.14 -27.60
C ALA A 644 26.90 -3.83 -26.94
N VAL A 645 26.93 -3.32 -25.73
CA VAL A 645 25.72 -2.86 -25.01
C VAL A 645 25.08 -1.68 -25.76
N ARG A 646 25.87 -0.70 -26.19
CA ARG A 646 25.39 0.46 -26.94
C ARG A 646 24.79 0.10 -28.30
N GLN A 647 25.27 -0.96 -28.93
CA GLN A 647 24.73 -1.46 -30.20
C GLN A 647 23.40 -2.25 -30.02
N HIS A 648 23.18 -2.86 -28.86
CA HIS A 648 22.00 -3.66 -28.60
C HIS A 648 20.78 -2.79 -28.28
N PHE A 649 20.96 -1.78 -27.44
CA PHE A 649 19.86 -0.91 -27.02
C PHE A 649 19.66 0.27 -27.98
N ARG A 650 18.41 0.72 -28.12
CA ARG A 650 18.11 1.95 -28.86
C ARG A 650 18.88 3.13 -28.27
N PRO A 651 19.43 4.05 -29.08
CA PRO A 651 20.17 5.20 -28.58
C PRO A 651 19.42 6.03 -27.55
N GLU A 652 18.10 6.17 -27.74
CA GLU A 652 17.22 6.92 -26.85
C GLU A 652 17.16 6.32 -25.44
N PHE A 653 17.11 4.99 -25.33
CA PHE A 653 17.13 4.28 -24.06
C PHE A 653 18.49 4.38 -23.40
N PHE A 654 19.57 4.13 -24.17
CA PHE A 654 20.93 4.13 -23.64
C PHE A 654 21.35 5.49 -23.08
N ASN A 655 20.97 6.59 -23.75
CA ASN A 655 21.32 7.96 -23.34
C ASN A 655 20.63 8.41 -22.05
N ARG A 656 19.64 7.67 -21.54
CA ARG A 656 18.95 7.95 -20.28
C ARG A 656 19.52 7.21 -19.09
N ILE A 657 20.50 6.35 -19.32
CA ILE A 657 21.22 5.63 -18.27
C ILE A 657 22.31 6.54 -17.72
N ASP A 658 22.29 6.80 -16.41
CA ASP A 658 23.26 7.70 -15.77
C ASP A 658 24.69 7.15 -15.83
N ARG A 659 24.85 5.83 -15.59
CA ARG A 659 26.16 5.16 -15.63
C ARG A 659 26.05 3.73 -16.14
N VAL A 660 26.90 3.38 -17.06
CA VAL A 660 27.19 1.99 -17.45
C VAL A 660 28.38 1.52 -16.63
N VAL A 661 28.19 0.49 -15.84
CA VAL A 661 29.17 -0.05 -14.90
C VAL A 661 29.63 -1.42 -15.39
N VAL A 662 30.87 -1.50 -15.80
CA VAL A 662 31.45 -2.73 -16.32
C VAL A 662 32.07 -3.53 -15.20
N PHE A 663 31.69 -4.80 -15.12
CA PHE A 663 32.25 -5.78 -14.19
C PHE A 663 33.27 -6.64 -14.92
N ASP A 664 34.47 -6.64 -14.39
CA ASP A 664 35.55 -7.45 -14.94
C ASP A 664 35.47 -8.91 -14.52
N PRO A 665 36.03 -9.85 -15.29
CA PRO A 665 36.21 -11.22 -14.83
C PRO A 665 37.00 -11.25 -13.53
N LEU A 666 36.59 -12.12 -12.60
CA LEU A 666 37.23 -12.20 -11.30
C LEU A 666 38.64 -12.79 -11.39
N PRO A 667 39.67 -12.10 -10.87
CA PRO A 667 41.01 -12.67 -10.77
C PRO A 667 41.01 -13.78 -9.70
N VAL A 668 41.95 -14.72 -9.83
CA VAL A 668 42.10 -15.88 -8.92
C VAL A 668 42.20 -15.42 -7.45
N ALA A 669 42.90 -14.33 -7.17
CA ALA A 669 42.99 -13.77 -5.82
C ALA A 669 41.63 -13.39 -5.23
N ALA A 670 40.73 -12.79 -6.05
CA ALA A 670 39.39 -12.45 -5.64
C ALA A 670 38.55 -13.70 -5.34
N ILE A 671 38.72 -14.75 -6.15
CA ILE A 671 37.99 -16.01 -5.94
C ILE A 671 38.42 -16.70 -4.63
N ARG A 672 39.69 -16.67 -4.29
CA ARG A 672 40.17 -17.15 -2.98
C ARG A 672 39.51 -16.41 -1.83
N GLU A 673 39.41 -15.10 -1.96
CA GLU A 673 38.76 -14.31 -0.92
C GLU A 673 37.25 -14.55 -0.83
N ILE A 674 36.57 -14.71 -1.97
CA ILE A 674 35.17 -15.12 -2.03
C ILE A 674 35.00 -16.50 -1.38
N THR A 675 35.90 -17.45 -1.64
CA THR A 675 35.90 -18.78 -1.02
C THR A 675 35.98 -18.68 0.50
N ARG A 676 36.91 -17.87 1.04
CA ARG A 676 37.01 -17.65 2.49
C ARG A 676 35.73 -17.04 3.07
N LYS A 677 35.08 -16.11 2.35
CA LYS A 677 33.80 -15.53 2.77
C LYS A 677 32.68 -16.57 2.79
N GLU A 678 32.56 -17.39 1.77
CA GLU A 678 31.54 -18.44 1.73
C GLU A 678 31.77 -19.49 2.83
N LEU A 679 33.02 -19.87 3.10
CA LEU A 679 33.36 -20.77 4.22
C LEU A 679 33.00 -20.15 5.59
N ARG A 680 33.23 -18.83 5.79
CA ARG A 680 32.78 -18.11 6.99
C ARG A 680 31.25 -18.10 7.09
N ARG A 681 30.50 -17.97 5.97
CA ARG A 681 29.03 -18.11 5.97
C ARG A 681 28.58 -19.53 6.36
N VAL A 682 29.29 -20.56 5.90
CA VAL A 682 29.01 -21.94 6.32
C VAL A 682 29.22 -22.08 7.82
N ALA A 683 30.30 -21.51 8.38
CA ALA A 683 30.59 -21.52 9.81
C ALA A 683 29.51 -20.82 10.67
N GLN A 684 28.74 -19.91 10.07
CA GLN A 684 27.66 -19.19 10.75
C GLN A 684 26.28 -19.86 10.63
N ARG A 685 26.15 -21.00 9.93
CA ARG A 685 24.89 -21.73 9.78
C ARG A 685 24.36 -22.25 11.12
N ASP A 686 23.05 -22.28 11.26
CA ASP A 686 22.38 -22.73 12.48
C ASP A 686 22.80 -24.15 12.91
N GLY A 687 23.02 -25.07 11.95
CA GLY A 687 23.53 -26.40 12.22
C GLY A 687 24.89 -26.36 12.88
N VAL A 688 25.84 -25.53 12.43
CA VAL A 688 27.17 -25.36 13.00
C VAL A 688 27.08 -24.74 14.40
N ARG A 689 26.27 -23.69 14.56
CA ARG A 689 26.04 -23.05 15.86
C ARG A 689 25.36 -23.95 16.89
N ARG A 690 24.35 -24.72 16.47
CA ARG A 690 23.67 -25.72 17.34
C ARG A 690 24.60 -26.73 17.94
N TRP A 691 25.57 -27.17 17.16
CA TRP A 691 26.60 -28.13 17.63
C TRP A 691 27.77 -27.46 18.37
N GLY A 692 27.74 -26.11 18.53
CA GLY A 692 28.81 -25.34 19.16
C GLY A 692 30.16 -25.51 18.43
N LEU A 693 30.13 -25.59 17.08
CA LEU A 693 31.33 -25.84 16.29
C LEU A 693 32.03 -24.54 15.93
N GLU A 694 33.35 -24.49 16.13
CA GLU A 694 34.23 -23.48 15.61
C GLU A 694 35.00 -24.07 14.41
N LEU A 695 34.61 -23.66 13.18
CA LEU A 695 35.23 -24.17 11.95
C LEU A 695 36.48 -23.37 11.60
N SER A 696 37.57 -24.06 11.29
CA SER A 696 38.78 -23.54 10.69
C SER A 696 39.14 -24.34 9.44
N TRP A 697 39.95 -23.79 8.55
CA TRP A 697 40.29 -24.40 7.27
C TRP A 697 41.73 -24.09 6.86
N SER A 698 42.36 -25.02 6.12
CA SER A 698 43.70 -24.83 5.56
C SER A 698 43.65 -23.93 4.31
N GLU A 699 44.74 -23.24 4.02
CA GLU A 699 44.87 -22.43 2.78
C GLU A 699 44.88 -23.34 1.53
N GLU A 700 45.37 -24.57 1.64
CA GLU A 700 45.33 -25.54 0.54
C GLU A 700 43.88 -25.90 0.18
N LEU A 701 43.00 -26.05 1.16
CA LEU A 701 41.57 -26.25 0.93
C LEU A 701 40.94 -25.04 0.24
N VAL A 702 41.28 -23.82 0.66
CA VAL A 702 40.79 -22.58 0.02
C VAL A 702 41.18 -22.52 -1.44
N GLU A 703 42.47 -22.81 -1.75
CA GLU A 703 43.00 -22.82 -3.12
C GLU A 703 42.30 -23.89 -3.98
N HIS A 704 42.17 -25.09 -3.45
CA HIS A 704 41.51 -26.21 -4.14
C HIS A 704 40.03 -25.90 -4.46
N LEU A 705 39.29 -25.31 -3.50
CA LEU A 705 37.90 -24.93 -3.70
C LEU A 705 37.77 -23.74 -4.68
N ALA A 706 38.71 -22.79 -4.61
CA ALA A 706 38.77 -21.66 -5.53
C ALA A 706 38.99 -22.09 -6.98
N GLN A 707 39.93 -23.01 -7.21
CA GLN A 707 40.20 -23.57 -8.52
C GLN A 707 39.05 -24.43 -9.05
N ALA A 708 38.49 -25.30 -8.22
CA ALA A 708 37.35 -26.15 -8.58
C ALA A 708 36.02 -25.41 -8.75
N GLY A 709 35.87 -24.23 -8.12
CA GLY A 709 34.70 -23.39 -8.18
C GLY A 709 34.80 -22.27 -9.23
N LEU A 710 35.91 -22.11 -9.91
CA LEU A 710 36.08 -21.14 -11.00
C LEU A 710 35.68 -21.75 -12.33
N ASP A 711 34.74 -21.11 -13.00
CA ASP A 711 34.39 -21.40 -14.38
C ASP A 711 34.60 -20.15 -15.25
N PRO A 712 35.36 -20.24 -16.38
CA PRO A 712 35.62 -19.11 -17.23
C PRO A 712 34.39 -18.43 -17.80
N LEU A 713 33.25 -19.17 -17.94
CA LEU A 713 31.99 -18.68 -18.48
C LEU A 713 31.01 -18.22 -17.37
N TYR A 714 31.00 -18.92 -16.24
CA TYR A 714 30.05 -18.72 -15.16
C TYR A 714 30.65 -18.05 -13.90
N GLY A 715 31.93 -17.64 -13.97
CA GLY A 715 32.62 -16.93 -12.90
C GLY A 715 32.65 -17.73 -11.57
N ALA A 716 32.29 -17.06 -10.49
CA ALA A 716 32.21 -17.68 -9.16
C ALA A 716 30.87 -18.37 -8.86
N ARG A 717 29.92 -18.46 -9.81
CA ARG A 717 28.61 -19.10 -9.59
C ARG A 717 28.69 -20.57 -9.20
N PRO A 718 29.61 -21.38 -9.77
CA PRO A 718 29.78 -22.79 -9.37
C PRO A 718 30.42 -22.97 -7.99
N LEU A 719 31.12 -21.95 -7.46
CA LEU A 719 31.83 -22.02 -6.18
C LEU A 719 30.92 -22.41 -5.01
N GLN A 720 29.74 -21.83 -4.93
CA GLN A 720 28.78 -22.12 -3.88
C GLN A 720 28.34 -23.59 -3.92
N ARG A 721 28.06 -24.11 -5.13
CA ARG A 721 27.73 -25.53 -5.33
C ARG A 721 28.94 -26.44 -4.98
N THR A 722 30.12 -26.03 -5.32
CA THR A 722 31.37 -26.75 -5.01
C THR A 722 31.56 -26.85 -3.49
N ILE A 723 31.34 -25.73 -2.76
CA ILE A 723 31.41 -25.73 -1.28
C ILE A 723 30.30 -26.62 -0.66
N GLU A 724 29.07 -26.54 -1.17
CA GLU A 724 27.99 -27.41 -0.70
C GLU A 724 28.32 -28.87 -0.87
N THR A 725 28.83 -29.26 -2.03
CA THR A 725 29.10 -30.65 -2.36
C THR A 725 30.37 -31.18 -1.65
N ARG A 726 31.47 -30.37 -1.63
CA ARG A 726 32.76 -30.85 -1.13
C ARG A 726 33.01 -30.55 0.35
N VAL A 727 32.33 -29.60 0.95
CA VAL A 727 32.53 -29.21 2.35
C VAL A 727 31.28 -29.49 3.17
N VAL A 728 30.13 -28.94 2.82
CA VAL A 728 28.93 -28.97 3.66
C VAL A 728 28.33 -30.34 3.76
N ALA A 729 28.14 -31.06 2.66
CA ALA A 729 27.58 -32.41 2.68
C ALA A 729 28.50 -33.44 3.41
N PRO A 730 29.84 -33.45 3.16
CA PRO A 730 30.74 -34.28 3.94
C PRO A 730 30.82 -33.91 5.43
N LEU A 731 30.81 -32.61 5.76
CA LEU A 731 30.78 -32.12 7.14
C LEU A 731 29.52 -32.60 7.86
N ALA A 732 28.36 -32.50 7.25
CA ALA A 732 27.11 -32.98 7.82
C ALA A 732 27.19 -34.53 8.10
N THR A 733 27.72 -35.30 7.15
CA THR A 733 27.89 -36.73 7.30
C THR A 733 28.88 -37.06 8.42
N TRP A 734 29.99 -36.32 8.50
CA TRP A 734 31.00 -36.48 9.54
C TRP A 734 30.42 -36.17 10.94
N LEU A 735 29.63 -35.10 11.07
CA LEU A 735 29.00 -34.73 12.34
C LEU A 735 28.00 -35.77 12.83
N LEU A 736 27.23 -36.38 11.94
CA LEU A 736 26.31 -37.45 12.31
C LEU A 736 27.02 -38.69 12.79
N ARG A 737 28.23 -38.98 12.27
CA ARG A 737 29.05 -40.11 12.71
C ARG A 737 29.86 -39.80 13.97
N ASN A 738 30.20 -38.55 14.21
CA ASN A 738 31.03 -38.08 15.31
C ASN A 738 30.32 -36.94 16.09
N PRO A 739 29.19 -37.21 16.71
CA PRO A 739 28.46 -36.17 17.42
C PRO A 739 29.33 -35.55 18.52
N PRO A 740 29.50 -34.23 18.54
CA PRO A 740 30.29 -33.58 19.58
C PRO A 740 29.52 -33.61 20.91
N SER A 741 30.20 -33.93 21.99
CA SER A 741 29.65 -33.89 23.36
C SER A 741 29.64 -32.48 23.98
N GLY A 742 30.08 -31.44 23.25
CA GLY A 742 30.15 -30.05 23.67
C GLY A 742 30.80 -29.18 22.60
N PRO A 743 30.99 -27.85 22.86
CA PRO A 743 31.67 -26.96 21.94
C PRO A 743 33.03 -27.51 21.53
N CYS A 744 33.29 -27.63 20.24
CA CYS A 744 34.55 -28.16 19.74
C CYS A 744 35.02 -27.41 18.48
N ARG A 745 36.35 -27.39 18.31
CA ARG A 745 36.97 -26.92 17.09
C ARG A 745 37.06 -28.05 16.09
N VAL A 746 36.77 -27.75 14.83
CA VAL A 746 36.89 -28.68 13.71
C VAL A 746 37.73 -27.99 12.63
N HIS A 747 38.85 -28.63 12.30
CA HIS A 747 39.71 -28.16 11.21
C HIS A 747 39.36 -28.92 9.94
N CYS A 748 39.12 -28.18 8.88
CA CYS A 748 38.84 -28.70 7.54
C CYS A 748 40.14 -28.64 6.71
N ASP A 749 40.65 -29.78 6.31
CA ASP A 749 41.88 -29.88 5.54
C ASP A 749 41.68 -30.65 4.24
N LEU A 750 42.64 -30.58 3.33
CA LEU A 750 42.62 -31.30 2.07
C LEU A 750 43.64 -32.48 2.12
N ARG A 751 43.18 -33.74 1.92
CA ARG A 751 44.05 -34.90 1.76
C ARG A 751 43.58 -35.73 0.57
N ASP A 752 44.51 -36.05 -0.31
CA ASP A 752 44.23 -36.86 -1.52
C ASP A 752 43.03 -36.34 -2.35
N GLY A 753 42.86 -35.02 -2.42
CA GLY A 753 41.75 -34.37 -3.15
C GLY A 753 40.39 -34.42 -2.46
N ALA A 754 40.29 -34.99 -1.26
CA ALA A 754 39.10 -35.05 -0.44
C ALA A 754 39.21 -34.15 0.81
N VAL A 755 38.07 -33.55 1.23
CA VAL A 755 38.03 -32.73 2.44
C VAL A 755 37.94 -33.64 3.66
N VAL A 756 38.90 -33.51 4.58
CA VAL A 756 38.99 -34.26 5.83
C VAL A 756 38.73 -33.34 7.01
N PHE A 757 37.98 -33.85 7.98
CA PHE A 757 37.63 -33.12 9.19
C PHE A 757 38.38 -33.73 10.39
N ALA A 758 39.15 -32.89 11.06
CA ALA A 758 39.91 -33.30 12.25
C ALA A 758 39.49 -32.46 13.47
N LYS A 759 39.36 -33.10 14.62
CA LYS A 759 39.35 -32.36 15.87
C LYS A 759 40.81 -31.99 16.16
N PRO A 760 41.17 -30.72 16.36
CA PRO A 760 42.53 -30.39 16.74
C PRO A 760 42.85 -31.15 18.05
N THR A 761 43.91 -31.94 18.03
CA THR A 761 44.52 -32.47 19.26
C THR A 761 44.92 -31.27 20.11
N ALA A 762 44.45 -31.23 21.36
CA ALA A 762 44.69 -30.21 22.36
C ALA A 762 46.17 -29.86 22.52
#